data_f89bdb0b699f9798bba8f93ef7677779
#
_entry.id   f89bdb0b699f9798bba8f93ef7677779
#
_cell.length_a   1.000
_cell.length_b   1.000
_cell.length_c   1.000
_cell.angle_alpha   90.00
_cell.angle_beta   90.00
_cell.angle_gamma   90.00
#
_symmetry.space_group_name_H-M   'P 1'
#
loop_
_entity.id
_entity.type
_entity.pdbx_description
1 polymer ?
#
loop_
_entity_poly.entity_id
_entity_poly.type
_entity_poly.pdbx_seq_one_letter_code
_entity_poly.pdbx_strand_id
1 'polypeptide(L)'
;MSGTTYSLFIFFVFCFALCQAQTLTQTVKGTVLDSETGAPLLGANVILLNAEPAKGAITDEAGYFRLEGVPVGRASFQFTYLGYEDFVVSEILIGSAKEVALKVSLTEALNALDEVVLVAPTGTGKPNNKLATVSARSFSVEETKRFPASVSDPGRMALSFAGVTNGDDTSNEIIIRGNAPNQLLWRVEGIEVPEPNHFSEEGYAPGNVSLISSNLLGKSDFFTGAFPATYGNALSGVFDINLRNGNNEKGEYAFQFGVLGTDLTAEGPFKKGYKGSYLINYRYSTIAILNQIVDVTPGSTPTYQDVSIKLHLPLGDRTKLSLWGIGGISDEDEDPEVNGNFSSEEVFESKTYLSGLTLSHFFEGGSKLEGRISYSGNASDYIFEGRNTASNDVFGDSDILRNSAFRVSTDYTKKISARTTINAGGVLSLLNYNVRTATFENDRSREVVNEKGNGTMGQAYVQGKYRFNSDFSTTLGVHGTYFSVNDDFVVEPRFGMEWKVNANHTLSAGFGVHSRRMPLNQYFIKIPDGTGFTTPNTEVDLMQAVHYIIGHDWRIIRDGHIKVEAYYQDLNKVAVTSNPDFTASYLNGRFIPAAFTDTGVGRNYGLEFTFEKFFSRQYYFLATASLYDTQYRAADGNWYDSAYNYSYTFNLVGGKEFTVGKTQNNIIGVNAKTLFNGGKRASPLDQEFFDATGETRIDEQLRNTIELDSYFRLDASVYYRLNRPKASHRISLDIQNLTNRENIDEVFFNDEGEIRTSLQLELIPFLNYRIEF
;
A
#
# COMPACT_ATOMS: atom_id res chain seq x y z
N MET A 1 16.09 -54.03 -46.06
CA MET A 1 16.06 -53.38 -44.73
C MET A 1 15.31 -54.30 -43.81
N SER A 2 15.99 -54.83 -42.80
CA SER A 2 15.60 -56.00 -42.04
C SER A 2 14.51 -55.65 -41.00
N GLY A 3 13.64 -56.66 -40.70
CA GLY A 3 12.53 -56.55 -39.77
C GLY A 3 12.85 -56.05 -38.34
N THR A 4 14.14 -55.96 -37.99
CA THR A 4 14.65 -55.40 -36.72
C THR A 4 14.47 -53.88 -36.62
N THR A 5 14.50 -53.14 -37.74
CA THR A 5 14.33 -51.67 -37.76
C THR A 5 12.85 -51.27 -37.50
N TYR A 6 11.92 -52.09 -38.00
CA TYR A 6 10.47 -51.87 -37.75
C TYR A 6 10.09 -52.20 -36.30
N SER A 7 10.69 -53.26 -35.70
CA SER A 7 10.44 -53.61 -34.29
C SER A 7 10.99 -52.53 -33.34
N LEU A 8 12.15 -51.93 -33.62
CA LEU A 8 12.69 -50.83 -32.81
C LEU A 8 11.85 -49.55 -32.95
N PHE A 9 11.33 -49.23 -34.11
CA PHE A 9 10.48 -48.07 -34.34
C PHE A 9 9.12 -48.24 -33.64
N ILE A 10 8.51 -49.43 -33.72
CA ILE A 10 7.26 -49.76 -33.00
C ILE A 10 7.48 -49.74 -31.49
N PHE A 11 8.62 -50.25 -31.00
CA PHE A 11 8.95 -50.19 -29.57
C PHE A 11 9.16 -48.74 -29.07
N PHE A 12 9.81 -47.89 -29.85
CA PHE A 12 9.98 -46.47 -29.56
C PHE A 12 8.64 -45.72 -29.61
N VAL A 13 7.76 -46.03 -30.56
CA VAL A 13 6.40 -45.45 -30.65
C VAL A 13 5.54 -45.92 -29.49
N PHE A 14 5.68 -47.18 -29.05
CA PHE A 14 4.93 -47.75 -27.92
C PHE A 14 5.45 -47.19 -26.57
N CYS A 15 6.76 -46.93 -26.42
CA CYS A 15 7.31 -46.21 -25.26
C CYS A 15 6.87 -44.73 -25.21
N PHE A 16 6.66 -44.06 -26.33
CA PHE A 16 6.09 -42.75 -26.41
C PHE A 16 4.58 -42.70 -26.07
N ALA A 17 3.86 -43.80 -26.34
CA ALA A 17 2.41 -43.92 -26.03
C ALA A 17 2.13 -44.16 -24.57
N LEU A 18 3.12 -44.64 -23.78
CA LEU A 18 2.99 -44.87 -22.32
C LEU A 18 3.37 -43.65 -21.49
N CYS A 19 3.75 -42.53 -22.06
CA CYS A 19 3.76 -41.26 -21.33
C CYS A 19 2.32 -40.83 -21.05
N GLN A 20 1.68 -41.48 -20.07
CA GLN A 20 0.47 -40.95 -19.44
C GLN A 20 0.82 -39.55 -18.99
N ALA A 21 0.06 -38.56 -19.45
CA ALA A 21 0.19 -37.19 -19.00
C ALA A 21 -0.10 -37.18 -17.49
N GLN A 22 0.96 -37.26 -16.66
CA GLN A 22 0.83 -37.13 -15.22
C GLN A 22 0.20 -35.78 -14.94
N THR A 23 -0.97 -35.79 -14.34
CA THR A 23 -1.59 -34.57 -13.80
C THR A 23 -0.63 -33.95 -12.80
N LEU A 24 -0.17 -32.73 -13.10
CA LEU A 24 0.69 -32.01 -12.18
C LEU A 24 -0.12 -31.71 -10.89
N THR A 25 0.48 -31.99 -9.76
CA THR A 25 -0.13 -31.73 -8.47
C THR A 25 0.83 -30.97 -7.56
N GLN A 26 0.30 -30.28 -6.58
CA GLN A 26 1.06 -29.55 -5.57
C GLN A 26 0.47 -29.78 -4.17
N THR A 27 1.21 -29.37 -3.17
CA THR A 27 0.77 -29.36 -1.77
C THR A 27 0.16 -27.99 -1.43
N VAL A 28 -0.99 -28.03 -0.76
CA VAL A 28 -1.60 -26.88 -0.09
C VAL A 28 -1.54 -27.09 1.40
N LYS A 29 -0.98 -26.13 2.12
CA LYS A 29 -0.81 -26.17 3.57
C LYS A 29 -1.20 -24.84 4.19
N GLY A 30 -1.28 -24.78 5.49
CA GLY A 30 -1.59 -23.52 6.15
C GLY A 30 -2.04 -23.66 7.57
N THR A 31 -2.61 -22.58 8.11
CA THR A 31 -3.12 -22.54 9.48
C THR A 31 -4.57 -22.06 9.50
N VAL A 32 -5.37 -22.68 10.37
CA VAL A 32 -6.73 -22.26 10.70
C VAL A 32 -6.73 -21.66 12.11
N LEU A 33 -7.20 -20.43 12.21
CA LEU A 33 -7.11 -19.62 13.43
C LEU A 33 -8.49 -19.08 13.83
N ASP A 34 -8.67 -18.76 15.09
CA ASP A 34 -9.79 -17.92 15.55
C ASP A 34 -9.64 -16.48 15.00
N SER A 35 -10.69 -15.91 14.45
CA SER A 35 -10.64 -14.64 13.74
C SER A 35 -10.35 -13.43 14.62
N GLU A 36 -10.66 -13.49 15.90
CA GLU A 36 -10.57 -12.37 16.83
C GLU A 36 -9.26 -12.38 17.62
N THR A 37 -8.82 -13.56 18.06
CA THR A 37 -7.59 -13.71 18.83
C THR A 37 -6.39 -14.14 18.01
N GLY A 38 -6.61 -14.76 16.84
CA GLY A 38 -5.58 -15.42 16.06
C GLY A 38 -5.05 -16.72 16.69
N ALA A 39 -5.75 -17.25 17.71
CA ALA A 39 -5.40 -18.52 18.34
C ALA A 39 -5.60 -19.69 17.36
N PRO A 40 -4.72 -20.71 17.39
CA PRO A 40 -4.85 -21.88 16.53
C PRO A 40 -6.09 -22.72 16.88
N LEU A 41 -6.75 -23.25 15.85
CA LEU A 41 -7.90 -24.14 15.98
C LEU A 41 -7.49 -25.58 15.69
N LEU A 42 -7.43 -26.43 16.73
CA LEU A 42 -7.16 -27.87 16.63
C LEU A 42 -8.41 -28.60 16.16
N GLY A 43 -8.27 -29.49 15.16
CA GLY A 43 -9.36 -30.32 14.69
C GLY A 43 -10.31 -29.66 13.69
N ALA A 44 -9.95 -28.50 13.12
CA ALA A 44 -10.70 -27.92 12.04
C ALA A 44 -10.56 -28.75 10.75
N ASN A 45 -11.67 -28.96 10.04
CA ASN A 45 -11.67 -29.70 8.77
C ASN A 45 -11.34 -28.76 7.62
N VAL A 46 -10.52 -29.24 6.69
CA VAL A 46 -10.15 -28.57 5.44
C VAL A 46 -10.50 -29.50 4.28
N ILE A 47 -11.40 -29.09 3.41
CA ILE A 47 -11.95 -29.91 2.34
C ILE A 47 -11.68 -29.25 0.99
N LEU A 48 -11.04 -29.95 0.06
CA LEU A 48 -10.92 -29.55 -1.33
C LEU A 48 -12.26 -29.74 -2.02
N LEU A 49 -12.86 -28.65 -2.49
CA LEU A 49 -14.15 -28.70 -3.17
C LEU A 49 -14.01 -29.28 -4.59
N ASN A 50 -15.04 -30.00 -5.02
CA ASN A 50 -15.13 -30.63 -6.35
C ASN A 50 -13.99 -31.64 -6.66
N ALA A 51 -13.41 -32.26 -5.64
CA ALA A 51 -12.42 -33.31 -5.81
C ALA A 51 -13.10 -34.71 -5.81
N GLU A 52 -12.77 -35.54 -6.79
CA GLU A 52 -13.17 -36.91 -6.87
C GLU A 52 -11.94 -37.82 -6.98
N PRO A 53 -11.65 -38.67 -6.00
CA PRO A 53 -12.35 -38.82 -4.70
C PRO A 53 -12.18 -37.62 -3.80
N ALA A 54 -13.08 -37.45 -2.82
CA ALA A 54 -13.03 -36.35 -1.84
C ALA A 54 -11.65 -36.30 -1.15
N LYS A 55 -11.08 -35.11 -1.05
CA LYS A 55 -9.79 -34.86 -0.38
C LYS A 55 -9.97 -33.86 0.74
N GLY A 56 -9.37 -34.14 1.89
CA GLY A 56 -9.41 -33.24 3.05
C GLY A 56 -8.24 -33.48 4.00
N ALA A 57 -8.09 -32.56 4.95
CA ALA A 57 -7.14 -32.65 6.06
C ALA A 57 -7.78 -32.07 7.32
N ILE A 58 -7.20 -32.41 8.48
CA ILE A 58 -7.61 -31.89 9.79
C ILE A 58 -6.41 -31.14 10.38
N THR A 59 -6.69 -30.05 11.10
CA THR A 59 -5.64 -29.25 11.73
C THR A 59 -5.07 -29.88 13.00
N ASP A 60 -3.76 -29.70 13.23
CA ASP A 60 -3.02 -30.08 14.43
C ASP A 60 -3.18 -29.05 15.58
N GLU A 61 -2.47 -29.24 16.71
CA GLU A 61 -2.49 -28.36 17.89
C GLU A 61 -2.03 -26.93 17.58
N ALA A 62 -1.21 -26.73 16.56
CA ALA A 62 -0.79 -25.42 16.07
C ALA A 62 -1.77 -24.84 15.04
N GLY A 63 -2.93 -25.48 14.82
CA GLY A 63 -3.90 -25.11 13.78
C GLY A 63 -3.39 -25.42 12.36
N TYR A 64 -2.30 -26.17 12.21
CA TYR A 64 -1.66 -26.42 10.92
C TYR A 64 -2.31 -27.59 10.20
N PHE A 65 -2.52 -27.44 8.88
CA PHE A 65 -2.98 -28.51 7.98
C PHE A 65 -2.05 -28.68 6.78
N ARG A 66 -2.08 -29.87 6.18
CA ARG A 66 -1.35 -30.20 4.95
C ARG A 66 -2.22 -31.10 4.07
N LEU A 67 -2.42 -30.69 2.83
CA LEU A 67 -3.17 -31.43 1.81
C LEU A 67 -2.29 -31.64 0.57
N GLU A 68 -1.91 -32.89 0.33
CA GLU A 68 -1.04 -33.26 -0.79
C GLU A 68 -1.85 -33.65 -2.03
N GLY A 69 -1.19 -33.58 -3.19
CA GLY A 69 -1.78 -34.04 -4.45
C GLY A 69 -2.95 -33.19 -4.93
N VAL A 70 -2.96 -31.91 -4.62
CA VAL A 70 -3.94 -30.95 -5.17
C VAL A 70 -3.60 -30.66 -6.63
N PRO A 71 -4.55 -30.81 -7.57
CA PRO A 71 -4.29 -30.53 -8.98
C PRO A 71 -3.82 -29.08 -9.23
N VAL A 72 -2.85 -28.93 -10.15
CA VAL A 72 -2.41 -27.59 -10.61
C VAL A 72 -3.55 -26.90 -11.37
N GLY A 73 -3.74 -25.62 -11.11
CA GLY A 73 -4.84 -24.82 -11.65
C GLY A 73 -5.57 -24.06 -10.56
N ARG A 74 -6.87 -23.83 -10.73
CA ARG A 74 -7.71 -23.13 -9.74
C ARG A 74 -8.40 -24.16 -8.82
N ALA A 75 -8.30 -23.94 -7.51
CA ALA A 75 -8.87 -24.81 -6.48
C ALA A 75 -9.58 -24.00 -5.39
N SER A 76 -10.65 -24.56 -4.83
CA SER A 76 -11.43 -23.94 -3.76
C SER A 76 -11.47 -24.88 -2.54
N PHE A 77 -11.39 -24.31 -1.35
CA PHE A 77 -11.31 -25.04 -0.09
C PHE A 77 -12.39 -24.57 0.87
N GLN A 78 -13.06 -25.50 1.53
CA GLN A 78 -13.99 -25.25 2.62
C GLN A 78 -13.30 -25.57 3.95
N PHE A 79 -13.50 -24.70 4.92
CA PHE A 79 -12.99 -24.81 6.28
C PHE A 79 -14.19 -24.85 7.23
N THR A 80 -14.27 -25.91 8.06
CA THR A 80 -15.34 -26.07 9.04
C THR A 80 -14.78 -26.43 10.40
N TYR A 81 -15.39 -25.88 11.46
CA TYR A 81 -15.03 -26.20 12.84
C TYR A 81 -16.25 -26.06 13.75
N LEU A 82 -16.40 -26.99 14.70
CA LEU A 82 -17.55 -27.01 15.60
C LEU A 82 -17.68 -25.71 16.39
N GLY A 83 -18.84 -25.06 16.33
CA GLY A 83 -19.08 -23.76 16.97
C GLY A 83 -18.59 -22.55 16.19
N TYR A 84 -18.13 -22.72 14.96
CA TYR A 84 -17.67 -21.63 14.07
C TYR A 84 -18.46 -21.59 12.78
N GLU A 85 -18.52 -20.42 12.17
CA GLU A 85 -19.11 -20.22 10.85
C GLU A 85 -18.24 -20.90 9.78
N ASP A 86 -18.86 -21.60 8.83
CA ASP A 86 -18.17 -22.19 7.69
C ASP A 86 -17.52 -21.11 6.82
N PHE A 87 -16.34 -21.41 6.30
CA PHE A 87 -15.60 -20.47 5.48
C PHE A 87 -15.06 -21.13 4.21
N VAL A 88 -15.23 -20.49 3.05
CA VAL A 88 -14.71 -20.95 1.77
C VAL A 88 -13.68 -19.96 1.24
N VAL A 89 -12.52 -20.50 0.86
CA VAL A 89 -11.50 -19.79 0.07
C VAL A 89 -11.61 -20.29 -1.36
N SER A 90 -12.02 -19.40 -2.27
CA SER A 90 -12.33 -19.78 -3.66
C SER A 90 -11.20 -19.44 -4.61
N GLU A 91 -11.05 -20.29 -5.64
CA GLU A 91 -10.25 -20.00 -6.85
C GLU A 91 -8.77 -19.70 -6.58
N ILE A 92 -8.17 -20.33 -5.56
CA ILE A 92 -6.74 -20.18 -5.29
C ILE A 92 -5.94 -20.78 -6.42
N LEU A 93 -4.95 -20.04 -6.91
CA LEU A 93 -4.04 -20.49 -7.96
C LEU A 93 -3.01 -21.49 -7.38
N ILE A 94 -3.06 -22.71 -7.82
CA ILE A 94 -2.12 -23.78 -7.49
C ILE A 94 -1.10 -23.87 -8.64
N GLY A 95 0.12 -23.38 -8.40
CA GLY A 95 1.24 -23.52 -9.31
C GLY A 95 1.94 -24.88 -9.16
N SER A 96 2.78 -25.24 -10.12
CA SER A 96 3.51 -26.54 -10.06
C SER A 96 4.82 -26.48 -9.26
N ALA A 97 5.38 -25.29 -9.03
CA ALA A 97 6.72 -25.13 -8.46
C ALA A 97 6.71 -25.01 -6.93
N LYS A 98 5.90 -24.09 -6.41
CA LYS A 98 5.87 -23.74 -4.99
C LYS A 98 4.63 -24.32 -4.30
N GLU A 99 4.79 -24.72 -3.05
CA GLU A 99 3.64 -25.05 -2.19
C GLU A 99 2.79 -23.81 -1.93
N VAL A 100 1.48 -24.00 -1.81
CA VAL A 100 0.55 -22.91 -1.49
C VAL A 100 0.30 -22.87 0.00
N ALA A 101 0.59 -21.74 0.63
CA ALA A 101 0.36 -21.51 2.05
C ALA A 101 -0.87 -20.64 2.27
N LEU A 102 -1.86 -21.14 3.03
CA LEU A 102 -3.09 -20.44 3.37
C LEU A 102 -3.11 -20.09 4.86
N LYS A 103 -3.50 -18.87 5.18
CA LYS A 103 -3.83 -18.44 6.54
C LYS A 103 -5.31 -18.12 6.59
N VAL A 104 -6.08 -18.93 7.28
CA VAL A 104 -7.55 -18.84 7.34
C VAL A 104 -7.99 -18.53 8.76
N SER A 105 -8.92 -17.57 8.90
CA SER A 105 -9.47 -17.18 10.19
C SER A 105 -10.98 -17.45 10.20
N LEU A 106 -11.44 -18.29 11.12
CA LEU A 106 -12.85 -18.62 11.32
C LEU A 106 -13.47 -17.74 12.41
N THR A 107 -14.72 -17.39 12.25
CA THR A 107 -15.49 -16.59 13.22
C THR A 107 -16.37 -17.52 14.06
N GLU A 108 -16.33 -17.38 15.38
CA GLU A 108 -17.17 -18.17 16.29
C GLU A 108 -18.66 -17.84 16.07
N ALA A 109 -19.48 -18.86 15.89
CA ALA A 109 -20.93 -18.74 15.77
C ALA A 109 -21.56 -18.36 17.10
N LEU A 110 -22.57 -17.48 17.09
CA LEU A 110 -23.29 -17.09 18.32
C LEU A 110 -24.38 -18.08 18.70
N ASN A 111 -24.92 -18.82 17.75
CA ASN A 111 -25.95 -19.84 17.93
C ASN A 111 -25.45 -21.18 17.41
N ALA A 112 -25.36 -22.17 18.26
CA ALA A 112 -24.84 -23.51 17.94
C ALA A 112 -25.82 -24.41 17.14
N LEU A 113 -27.01 -23.94 16.81
CA LEU A 113 -28.12 -24.71 16.25
C LEU A 113 -28.76 -24.15 14.99
N ASP A 114 -28.20 -23.10 14.38
CA ASP A 114 -28.73 -22.62 13.09
C ASP A 114 -28.28 -23.58 11.97
N GLU A 115 -29.27 -23.98 11.18
CA GLU A 115 -29.13 -24.83 9.99
C GLU A 115 -27.99 -24.29 9.12
N VAL A 116 -27.05 -25.15 8.77
CA VAL A 116 -25.90 -24.81 7.92
C VAL A 116 -26.42 -24.34 6.56
N VAL A 117 -26.65 -23.06 6.43
CA VAL A 117 -26.90 -22.45 5.14
C VAL A 117 -25.59 -22.50 4.34
N LEU A 118 -25.51 -23.39 3.38
CA LEU A 118 -24.39 -23.64 2.46
C LEU A 118 -24.09 -22.43 1.51
N VAL A 119 -24.16 -21.24 2.02
CA VAL A 119 -23.65 -20.04 1.34
C VAL A 119 -22.48 -19.54 2.15
N ALA A 120 -21.38 -20.29 2.09
CA ALA A 120 -20.14 -19.82 2.67
C ALA A 120 -19.74 -18.53 1.95
N PRO A 121 -19.59 -17.42 2.67
CA PRO A 121 -19.12 -16.18 2.05
C PRO A 121 -17.71 -16.43 1.53
N THR A 122 -17.47 -16.16 0.26
CA THR A 122 -16.14 -16.05 -0.26
C THR A 122 -15.45 -14.93 0.52
N GLY A 123 -14.43 -15.25 1.30
CA GLY A 123 -13.78 -14.30 2.23
C GLY A 123 -12.86 -13.29 1.58
N THR A 124 -13.01 -13.07 0.28
CA THR A 124 -12.29 -12.09 -0.52
C THR A 124 -12.78 -10.67 -0.20
N GLY A 125 -11.85 -9.74 -0.04
CA GLY A 125 -12.14 -8.33 0.24
C GLY A 125 -12.38 -7.95 1.71
N LYS A 126 -12.73 -8.88 2.60
CA LYS A 126 -12.93 -8.57 4.02
C LYS A 126 -11.60 -8.28 4.72
N PRO A 127 -11.50 -7.20 5.54
CA PRO A 127 -10.27 -6.85 6.24
C PRO A 127 -9.83 -7.95 7.22
N ASN A 128 -8.52 -8.05 7.44
CA ASN A 128 -7.93 -8.90 8.45
C ASN A 128 -8.27 -8.38 9.85
N ASN A 129 -8.23 -7.04 10.02
CA ASN A 129 -8.63 -6.39 11.26
C ASN A 129 -10.14 -6.50 11.46
N LYS A 130 -10.57 -7.33 12.41
CA LYS A 130 -12.00 -7.60 12.70
C LYS A 130 -12.72 -6.50 13.45
N LEU A 131 -11.99 -5.47 13.87
CA LEU A 131 -12.56 -4.26 14.49
C LEU A 131 -12.91 -3.18 13.46
N ALA A 132 -12.47 -3.36 12.21
CA ALA A 132 -12.87 -2.52 11.07
C ALA A 132 -14.33 -2.76 10.68
N THR A 133 -15.09 -1.69 10.45
CA THR A 133 -16.52 -1.74 10.14
C THR A 133 -16.87 -1.06 8.80
N VAL A 134 -16.13 -0.03 8.40
CA VAL A 134 -16.35 0.77 7.18
C VAL A 134 -15.04 1.04 6.47
N SER A 135 -15.11 1.42 5.20
CA SER A 135 -13.99 1.97 4.42
C SER A 135 -12.68 1.16 4.55
N ALA A 136 -12.81 -0.16 4.63
CA ALA A 136 -11.70 -1.08 4.78
C ALA A 136 -11.77 -2.20 3.76
N ARG A 137 -10.63 -2.56 3.18
CA ARG A 137 -10.49 -3.66 2.23
C ARG A 137 -9.19 -4.41 2.48
N SER A 138 -9.22 -5.74 2.42
CA SER A 138 -8.00 -6.52 2.31
C SER A 138 -7.62 -6.76 0.85
N PHE A 139 -6.34 -6.91 0.60
CA PHE A 139 -5.78 -7.26 -0.70
C PHE A 139 -4.73 -8.36 -0.57
N SER A 140 -4.48 -9.05 -1.66
CA SER A 140 -3.58 -10.20 -1.73
C SER A 140 -2.46 -9.99 -2.75
N VAL A 141 -1.40 -10.78 -2.62
CA VAL A 141 -0.29 -10.84 -3.61
C VAL A 141 -0.80 -11.13 -5.02
N GLU A 142 -1.84 -11.98 -5.13
CA GLU A 142 -2.38 -12.37 -6.43
C GLU A 142 -3.08 -11.19 -7.12
N GLU A 143 -3.84 -10.38 -6.36
CA GLU A 143 -4.46 -9.16 -6.88
C GLU A 143 -3.40 -8.15 -7.32
N THR A 144 -2.37 -7.92 -6.50
CA THR A 144 -1.26 -7.02 -6.83
C THR A 144 -0.55 -7.42 -8.14
N LYS A 145 -0.37 -8.73 -8.39
CA LYS A 145 0.28 -9.26 -9.61
C LYS A 145 -0.64 -9.32 -10.83
N ARG A 146 -1.94 -9.14 -10.66
CA ARG A 146 -2.95 -9.30 -11.70
C ARG A 146 -3.35 -7.97 -12.33
N PHE A 147 -3.33 -6.88 -11.56
CA PHE A 147 -3.74 -5.57 -12.05
C PHE A 147 -2.68 -4.99 -12.99
N PRO A 148 -3.04 -4.61 -14.24
CA PRO A 148 -2.11 -4.01 -15.19
C PRO A 148 -1.43 -2.76 -14.66
N ALA A 149 -0.20 -2.51 -15.08
CA ALA A 149 0.63 -1.38 -14.69
C ALA A 149 0.78 -1.16 -13.17
N SER A 150 0.42 -2.15 -12.35
CA SER A 150 0.75 -2.14 -10.92
C SER A 150 2.21 -2.47 -10.66
N VAL A 151 2.89 -3.04 -11.63
CA VAL A 151 4.30 -3.49 -11.58
C VAL A 151 4.59 -4.33 -10.32
N SER A 152 3.58 -5.06 -9.85
CA SER A 152 3.59 -5.82 -8.59
C SER A 152 3.77 -4.94 -7.32
N ASP A 153 3.46 -3.65 -7.41
CA ASP A 153 3.50 -2.69 -6.31
C ASP A 153 2.11 -2.57 -5.65
N PRO A 154 2.01 -2.75 -4.32
CA PRO A 154 0.73 -2.64 -3.61
C PRO A 154 0.15 -1.23 -3.62
N GLY A 155 0.98 -0.17 -3.65
CA GLY A 155 0.54 1.22 -3.76
C GLY A 155 -0.16 1.48 -5.09
N ARG A 156 0.48 1.14 -6.20
CA ARG A 156 -0.09 1.30 -7.56
C ARG A 156 -1.33 0.45 -7.79
N MET A 157 -1.43 -0.71 -7.13
CA MET A 157 -2.65 -1.51 -7.15
C MET A 157 -3.82 -0.78 -6.48
N ALA A 158 -3.57 -0.08 -5.36
CA ALA A 158 -4.61 0.62 -4.60
C ALA A 158 -5.29 1.75 -5.37
N LEU A 159 -4.66 2.29 -6.42
CA LEU A 159 -5.26 3.27 -7.35
C LEU A 159 -6.53 2.76 -8.05
N SER A 160 -6.81 1.45 -8.00
CA SER A 160 -8.05 0.89 -8.54
C SER A 160 -9.22 0.92 -7.54
N PHE A 161 -8.99 1.30 -6.28
CA PHE A 161 -10.02 1.32 -5.24
C PHE A 161 -10.81 2.63 -5.25
N ALA A 162 -12.04 2.58 -4.76
CA ALA A 162 -12.88 3.78 -4.65
C ALA A 162 -12.24 4.79 -3.68
N GLY A 163 -12.33 6.07 -4.00
CA GLY A 163 -11.76 7.16 -3.22
C GLY A 163 -10.24 7.30 -3.34
N VAL A 164 -9.59 6.56 -4.23
CA VAL A 164 -8.14 6.58 -4.41
C VAL A 164 -7.77 7.05 -5.81
N THR A 165 -6.81 7.96 -5.90
CA THR A 165 -6.23 8.41 -7.17
C THR A 165 -4.73 8.67 -7.00
N ASN A 166 -4.02 8.89 -8.11
CA ASN A 166 -2.62 9.31 -8.13
C ASN A 166 -2.52 10.80 -8.49
N GLY A 167 -1.45 11.42 -8.07
CA GLY A 167 -1.07 12.76 -8.51
C GLY A 167 -0.14 12.74 -9.71
N ASP A 168 0.72 11.72 -9.80
CA ASP A 168 1.79 11.62 -10.78
C ASP A 168 2.01 10.15 -11.17
N ASP A 169 2.22 9.89 -12.46
CA ASP A 169 2.45 8.54 -13.01
C ASP A 169 3.85 8.00 -12.71
N THR A 170 4.82 8.86 -12.46
CA THR A 170 6.19 8.48 -12.11
C THR A 170 6.29 8.03 -10.67
N SER A 171 5.51 8.61 -9.76
CA SER A 171 5.58 8.39 -8.33
C SER A 171 4.55 7.38 -7.80
N ASN A 172 4.74 6.94 -6.56
CA ASN A 172 3.79 6.09 -5.82
C ASN A 172 2.84 6.94 -4.95
N GLU A 173 2.50 8.13 -5.40
CA GLU A 173 1.51 8.98 -4.73
C GLU A 173 0.17 8.27 -4.58
N ILE A 174 -0.36 8.27 -3.35
CA ILE A 174 -1.68 7.73 -3.03
C ILE A 174 -2.52 8.83 -2.40
N ILE A 175 -3.41 9.40 -3.19
CA ILE A 175 -4.34 10.43 -2.77
C ILE A 175 -5.65 9.73 -2.36
N ILE A 176 -6.08 9.96 -1.11
CA ILE A 176 -7.30 9.32 -0.56
C ILE A 176 -8.34 10.39 -0.28
N ARG A 177 -9.48 10.35 -1.01
CA ARG A 177 -10.60 11.29 -0.81
C ARG A 177 -10.15 12.75 -0.88
N GLY A 178 -9.21 13.05 -1.78
CA GLY A 178 -8.63 14.38 -1.95
C GLY A 178 -7.67 14.84 -0.84
N ASN A 179 -7.29 13.97 0.08
CA ASN A 179 -6.22 14.26 1.05
C ASN A 179 -4.85 13.99 0.45
N ALA A 180 -3.88 14.81 0.81
CA ALA A 180 -2.50 14.69 0.37
C ALA A 180 -1.86 13.32 0.68
N PRO A 181 -0.92 12.83 -0.15
CA PRO A 181 -0.26 11.54 0.05
C PRO A 181 0.45 11.41 1.40
N ASN A 182 1.09 12.48 1.89
CA ASN A 182 1.81 12.50 3.17
C ASN A 182 0.90 12.36 4.41
N GLN A 183 -0.43 12.31 4.24
CA GLN A 183 -1.40 12.11 5.32
C GLN A 183 -1.79 10.64 5.50
N LEU A 184 -1.26 9.75 4.68
CA LEU A 184 -1.41 8.30 4.76
C LEU A 184 -0.46 7.71 5.81
N LEU A 185 -0.94 6.80 6.64
CA LEU A 185 -0.11 6.01 7.55
C LEU A 185 0.36 4.73 6.87
N TRP A 186 1.67 4.51 6.82
CA TRP A 186 2.26 3.24 6.44
C TRP A 186 2.61 2.41 7.68
N ARG A 187 2.16 1.16 7.69
CA ARG A 187 2.52 0.17 8.72
C ARG A 187 3.02 -1.11 8.08
N VAL A 188 4.06 -1.68 8.65
CA VAL A 188 4.57 -3.01 8.28
C VAL A 188 4.63 -3.87 9.54
N GLU A 189 4.00 -5.04 9.52
CA GLU A 189 3.94 -5.97 10.66
C GLU A 189 3.42 -5.31 11.96
N GLY A 190 2.46 -4.40 11.81
CA GLY A 190 1.86 -3.68 12.93
C GLY A 190 2.69 -2.52 13.49
N ILE A 191 3.74 -2.09 12.82
CA ILE A 191 4.66 -1.04 13.22
C ILE A 191 4.57 0.12 12.22
N GLU A 192 4.40 1.35 12.69
CA GLU A 192 4.49 2.55 11.87
C GLU A 192 5.91 2.69 11.28
N VAL A 193 5.97 2.96 9.99
CA VAL A 193 7.22 3.14 9.24
C VAL A 193 7.15 4.42 8.41
N PRO A 194 8.30 5.01 8.02
CA PRO A 194 8.32 6.01 6.95
C PRO A 194 7.71 5.45 5.68
N GLU A 195 7.44 6.30 4.72
CA GLU A 195 6.98 5.85 3.42
C GLU A 195 7.95 4.84 2.81
N PRO A 196 7.52 3.60 2.53
CA PRO A 196 8.43 2.51 2.20
C PRO A 196 8.71 2.46 0.70
N ASN A 197 9.22 3.55 0.15
CA ASN A 197 9.59 3.67 -1.27
C ASN A 197 11.07 4.04 -1.42
N HIS A 198 11.65 3.65 -2.55
CA HIS A 198 12.89 4.21 -3.08
C HIS A 198 12.64 5.64 -3.56
N PHE A 199 13.64 6.46 -3.55
CA PHE A 199 13.59 7.87 -3.95
C PHE A 199 12.57 8.69 -3.13
N SER A 200 12.27 8.27 -1.89
CA SER A 200 11.37 8.99 -1.01
C SER A 200 12.10 10.02 -0.16
N GLU A 201 11.48 11.17 -0.01
CA GLU A 201 11.94 12.26 0.83
C GLU A 201 10.83 12.75 1.75
N GLU A 202 11.04 12.73 3.08
CA GLU A 202 9.98 13.07 4.04
C GLU A 202 9.55 14.53 3.90
N GLY A 203 8.29 14.76 3.54
CA GLY A 203 7.70 16.06 3.36
C GLY A 203 7.81 16.66 1.96
N TYR A 204 8.55 16.03 1.04
CA TYR A 204 8.73 16.49 -0.34
C TYR A 204 8.22 15.47 -1.36
N ALA A 205 8.79 14.29 -1.41
CA ALA A 205 8.53 13.31 -2.46
C ALA A 205 8.16 11.93 -1.88
N PRO A 206 7.08 11.30 -2.37
CA PRO A 206 6.65 9.97 -1.89
C PRO A 206 7.49 8.83 -2.47
N GLY A 207 8.39 9.11 -3.44
CA GLY A 207 9.21 8.12 -4.12
C GLY A 207 8.49 7.31 -5.20
N ASN A 208 9.28 6.60 -6.02
CA ASN A 208 8.81 6.06 -7.30
C ASN A 208 8.62 4.55 -7.31
N VAL A 209 9.35 3.80 -6.48
CA VAL A 209 9.39 2.33 -6.47
C VAL A 209 9.26 1.82 -5.05
N SER A 210 8.26 0.98 -4.79
CA SER A 210 8.07 0.40 -3.45
C SER A 210 9.27 -0.46 -3.01
N LEU A 211 9.72 -0.26 -1.77
CA LEU A 211 10.67 -1.15 -1.07
C LEU A 211 10.06 -2.52 -0.76
N ILE A 212 8.73 -2.65 -0.81
CA ILE A 212 8.04 -3.87 -0.42
C ILE A 212 7.85 -4.76 -1.64
N SER A 213 8.72 -5.76 -1.79
CA SER A 213 8.54 -6.77 -2.83
C SER A 213 7.23 -7.54 -2.64
N SER A 214 6.45 -7.69 -3.72
CA SER A 214 5.25 -8.52 -3.71
C SER A 214 5.51 -9.98 -3.31
N ASN A 215 6.76 -10.45 -3.36
CA ASN A 215 7.14 -11.80 -2.94
C ASN A 215 7.12 -12.00 -1.42
N LEU A 216 7.24 -10.90 -0.65
CA LEU A 216 7.11 -10.91 0.80
C LEU A 216 5.70 -10.62 1.28
N LEU A 217 4.87 -10.05 0.42
CA LEU A 217 3.54 -9.56 0.80
C LEU A 217 2.64 -10.71 1.27
N GLY A 218 2.06 -10.56 2.45
CA GLY A 218 0.94 -11.35 2.94
C GLY A 218 -0.41 -10.68 2.63
N LYS A 219 -1.51 -11.26 3.12
CA LYS A 219 -2.80 -10.59 3.06
C LYS A 219 -2.76 -9.35 3.94
N SER A 220 -2.95 -8.18 3.36
CA SER A 220 -2.78 -6.86 3.96
C SER A 220 -4.09 -6.08 3.93
N ASP A 221 -4.21 -5.02 4.73
CA ASP A 221 -5.41 -4.19 4.81
C ASP A 221 -5.11 -2.77 4.33
N PHE A 222 -6.10 -2.18 3.70
CA PHE A 222 -6.11 -0.78 3.29
C PHE A 222 -7.38 -0.10 3.78
N PHE A 223 -7.23 1.06 4.41
CA PHE A 223 -8.32 1.85 5.01
C PHE A 223 -8.36 3.23 4.37
N THR A 224 -9.55 3.71 4.05
CA THR A 224 -9.78 5.03 3.47
C THR A 224 -10.55 5.97 4.41
N GLY A 225 -10.78 5.57 5.67
CA GLY A 225 -11.38 6.42 6.70
C GLY A 225 -12.01 5.67 7.86
N ALA A 226 -12.32 6.37 8.94
CA ALA A 226 -12.93 5.88 10.19
C ALA A 226 -12.30 4.55 10.67
N PHE A 227 -10.97 4.48 10.65
CA PHE A 227 -10.22 3.28 11.01
C PHE A 227 -10.24 3.02 12.54
N PRO A 228 -10.04 1.76 12.98
CA PRO A 228 -10.02 1.35 14.39
C PRO A 228 -9.04 2.13 15.27
N ALA A 229 -9.26 2.13 16.58
CA ALA A 229 -8.42 2.84 17.55
C ALA A 229 -6.97 2.33 17.65
N THR A 230 -6.65 1.19 17.08
CA THR A 230 -5.27 0.68 16.92
C THR A 230 -4.37 1.61 16.09
N TYR A 231 -4.96 2.45 15.24
CA TYR A 231 -4.25 3.31 14.29
C TYR A 231 -4.29 4.76 14.75
N GLY A 232 -3.13 5.33 15.03
CA GLY A 232 -2.91 6.76 15.32
C GLY A 232 -1.97 7.37 14.29
N ASN A 233 -1.71 8.66 14.38
CA ASN A 233 -0.86 9.41 13.48
C ASN A 233 -1.24 9.23 11.99
N ALA A 234 -2.53 9.24 11.69
CA ALA A 234 -3.10 9.06 10.35
C ALA A 234 -4.28 9.99 10.17
N LEU A 235 -4.34 10.71 9.06
CA LEU A 235 -5.43 11.64 8.77
C LEU A 235 -6.34 11.11 7.65
N SER A 236 -5.77 10.63 6.54
CA SER A 236 -6.51 10.19 5.34
C SER A 236 -6.84 8.71 5.33
N GLY A 237 -5.87 7.87 5.61
CA GLY A 237 -6.01 6.41 5.52
C GLY A 237 -4.84 5.65 6.13
N VAL A 238 -4.90 4.33 6.02
CA VAL A 238 -3.86 3.43 6.55
C VAL A 238 -3.56 2.32 5.55
N PHE A 239 -2.28 2.13 5.26
CA PHE A 239 -1.76 0.95 4.57
C PHE A 239 -1.13 0.01 5.61
N ASP A 240 -1.82 -1.07 5.98
CA ASP A 240 -1.36 -2.02 7.00
C ASP A 240 -0.87 -3.31 6.33
N ILE A 241 0.44 -3.37 6.10
CA ILE A 241 1.12 -4.40 5.33
C ILE A 241 1.58 -5.52 6.24
N ASN A 242 1.18 -6.74 5.91
CA ASN A 242 1.64 -7.95 6.56
C ASN A 242 2.62 -8.68 5.63
N LEU A 243 3.71 -9.18 6.18
CA LEU A 243 4.66 -10.03 5.47
C LEU A 243 4.33 -11.50 5.66
N ARG A 244 4.42 -12.30 4.60
CA ARG A 244 4.24 -13.75 4.70
C ARG A 244 5.44 -14.42 5.34
N ASN A 245 5.27 -15.59 5.91
CA ASN A 245 6.37 -16.44 6.33
C ASN A 245 6.94 -17.22 5.13
N GLY A 246 8.20 -17.63 5.22
CA GLY A 246 8.80 -18.55 4.26
C GLY A 246 8.26 -19.97 4.40
N ASN A 247 8.56 -20.83 3.42
CA ASN A 247 8.22 -22.25 3.46
C ASN A 247 9.00 -22.94 4.61
N ASN A 248 8.28 -23.61 5.50
CA ASN A 248 8.86 -24.26 6.67
C ASN A 248 9.19 -25.76 6.46
N GLU A 249 9.08 -26.27 5.22
CA GLU A 249 9.27 -27.69 4.93
C GLU A 249 10.34 -27.95 3.87
N LYS A 250 10.38 -27.14 2.82
CA LYS A 250 11.36 -27.25 1.73
C LYS A 250 11.90 -25.91 1.30
N GLY A 251 13.09 -25.91 0.71
CA GLY A 251 13.63 -24.74 0.03
C GLY A 251 12.85 -24.45 -1.25
N GLU A 252 12.52 -23.19 -1.47
CA GLU A 252 11.85 -22.70 -2.67
C GLU A 252 12.51 -21.39 -3.11
N TYR A 253 12.59 -21.20 -4.41
CA TYR A 253 13.29 -20.06 -5.01
C TYR A 253 12.43 -19.40 -6.07
N ALA A 254 12.65 -18.12 -6.30
CA ALA A 254 12.12 -17.40 -7.44
C ALA A 254 13.16 -16.42 -7.97
N PHE A 255 13.19 -16.29 -9.28
CA PHE A 255 13.97 -15.30 -9.99
C PHE A 255 13.03 -14.56 -10.94
N GLN A 256 13.12 -13.23 -10.97
CA GLN A 256 12.42 -12.39 -11.92
C GLN A 256 13.42 -11.42 -12.55
N PHE A 257 13.27 -11.20 -13.85
CA PHE A 257 13.98 -10.17 -14.61
C PHE A 257 12.94 -9.35 -15.38
N GLY A 258 13.05 -8.03 -15.28
CA GLY A 258 12.13 -7.10 -15.95
C GLY A 258 12.76 -5.73 -16.15
N VAL A 259 12.01 -4.83 -16.76
CA VAL A 259 12.47 -3.47 -17.07
C VAL A 259 12.84 -2.69 -15.81
N LEU A 260 12.06 -2.80 -14.74
CA LEU A 260 12.34 -2.07 -13.50
C LEU A 260 13.42 -2.72 -12.64
N GLY A 261 13.69 -4.01 -12.79
CA GLY A 261 14.69 -4.65 -11.95
C GLY A 261 14.72 -6.17 -12.02
N THR A 262 15.73 -6.69 -11.34
CA THR A 262 15.93 -8.10 -11.06
C THR A 262 15.47 -8.39 -9.63
N ASP A 263 14.75 -9.48 -9.40
CA ASP A 263 14.26 -9.92 -8.09
C ASP A 263 14.67 -11.36 -7.84
N LEU A 264 15.35 -11.60 -6.73
CA LEU A 264 15.81 -12.89 -6.25
C LEU A 264 15.13 -13.21 -4.93
N THR A 265 14.39 -14.30 -4.85
CA THR A 265 13.75 -14.75 -3.61
C THR A 265 14.23 -16.14 -3.23
N ALA A 266 14.59 -16.34 -1.98
CA ALA A 266 14.91 -17.65 -1.40
C ALA A 266 14.14 -17.84 -0.08
N GLU A 267 13.54 -19.00 0.10
CA GLU A 267 12.83 -19.35 1.32
C GLU A 267 13.01 -20.82 1.68
N GLY A 268 12.88 -21.14 2.96
CA GLY A 268 12.99 -22.52 3.41
C GLY A 268 12.97 -22.66 4.92
N PRO A 269 12.98 -23.91 5.40
CA PRO A 269 13.12 -24.23 6.82
C PRO A 269 14.56 -23.98 7.30
N PHE A 270 14.75 -23.60 8.57
CA PHE A 270 16.09 -23.58 9.18
C PHE A 270 16.70 -24.98 9.32
N LYS A 271 15.86 -25.96 9.61
CA LYS A 271 16.23 -27.39 9.67
C LYS A 271 14.99 -28.27 9.50
N LYS A 272 15.18 -29.49 9.03
CA LYS A 272 14.11 -30.47 8.86
C LYS A 272 13.39 -30.74 10.19
N GLY A 273 12.05 -30.70 10.16
CA GLY A 273 11.19 -30.97 11.32
C GLY A 273 10.97 -29.78 12.27
N TYR A 274 11.66 -28.66 12.08
CA TYR A 274 11.37 -27.42 12.80
C TYR A 274 10.38 -26.57 12.01
N LYS A 275 9.32 -26.11 12.65
CA LYS A 275 8.23 -25.33 12.00
C LYS A 275 8.65 -23.87 11.67
N GLY A 276 9.86 -23.44 12.01
CA GLY A 276 10.40 -22.13 11.69
C GLY A 276 10.93 -22.04 10.26
N SER A 277 10.93 -20.84 9.69
CA SER A 277 11.33 -20.59 8.31
C SER A 277 12.02 -19.25 8.14
N TYR A 278 12.77 -19.14 7.07
CA TYR A 278 13.32 -17.89 6.55
C TYR A 278 12.71 -17.57 5.18
N LEU A 279 12.66 -16.28 4.88
CA LEU A 279 12.33 -15.73 3.58
C LEU A 279 13.27 -14.54 3.36
N ILE A 280 14.00 -14.54 2.26
CA ILE A 280 14.95 -13.50 1.87
C ILE A 280 14.62 -13.09 0.44
N ASN A 281 14.65 -11.79 0.19
CA ASN A 281 14.49 -11.21 -1.14
C ASN A 281 15.56 -10.15 -1.36
N TYR A 282 16.11 -10.10 -2.55
CA TYR A 282 17.05 -9.07 -3.00
C TYR A 282 16.58 -8.55 -4.36
N ARG A 283 16.58 -7.22 -4.52
CA ARG A 283 16.27 -6.57 -5.81
C ARG A 283 17.39 -5.62 -6.21
N TYR A 284 17.56 -5.49 -7.51
CA TYR A 284 18.51 -4.56 -8.12
C TYR A 284 17.88 -3.95 -9.37
N SER A 285 17.96 -2.62 -9.51
CA SER A 285 17.51 -1.88 -10.70
C SER A 285 18.23 -2.36 -11.97
N THR A 286 17.51 -2.49 -13.04
CA THR A 286 18.08 -2.79 -14.37
C THR A 286 18.04 -1.60 -15.32
N ILE A 287 17.53 -0.45 -14.88
CA ILE A 287 17.36 0.76 -15.70
C ILE A 287 18.72 1.20 -16.26
N ALA A 288 19.75 1.32 -15.42
CA ALA A 288 21.09 1.69 -15.85
C ALA A 288 21.72 0.72 -16.88
N ILE A 289 21.36 -0.59 -16.84
CA ILE A 289 21.79 -1.56 -17.83
C ILE A 289 21.00 -1.40 -19.14
N LEU A 290 19.71 -1.12 -19.04
CA LEU A 290 18.85 -0.94 -20.20
C LEU A 290 19.13 0.36 -20.94
N ASN A 291 19.48 1.43 -20.24
CA ASN A 291 19.88 2.72 -20.83
C ASN A 291 21.10 2.60 -21.75
N GLN A 292 21.96 1.57 -21.56
CA GLN A 292 23.07 1.29 -22.46
C GLN A 292 22.61 0.68 -23.80
N ILE A 293 21.38 0.19 -23.90
CA ILE A 293 20.81 -0.49 -25.07
C ILE A 293 19.69 0.33 -25.70
N VAL A 294 18.81 0.83 -24.86
CA VAL A 294 17.65 1.66 -25.23
C VAL A 294 17.54 2.74 -24.17
N ASP A 295 17.54 3.98 -24.56
CA ASP A 295 17.39 5.12 -23.65
C ASP A 295 15.98 5.09 -23.02
N VAL A 296 15.88 4.55 -21.81
CA VAL A 296 14.61 4.34 -21.09
C VAL A 296 14.25 5.58 -20.25
N THR A 297 15.28 6.28 -19.75
CA THR A 297 15.16 7.50 -18.95
C THR A 297 16.16 8.52 -19.50
N PRO A 298 15.79 9.28 -20.57
CA PRO A 298 16.69 10.26 -21.15
C PRO A 298 17.12 11.33 -20.13
N GLY A 299 18.44 11.56 -20.04
CA GLY A 299 19.00 12.57 -19.14
C GLY A 299 19.05 12.17 -17.66
N SER A 300 18.58 10.99 -17.27
CA SER A 300 18.62 10.52 -15.88
C SER A 300 18.98 9.04 -15.81
N THR A 301 19.65 8.63 -14.73
CA THR A 301 19.98 7.22 -14.51
C THR A 301 19.62 6.80 -13.07
N PRO A 302 18.32 6.63 -12.78
CA PRO A 302 17.90 6.18 -11.46
C PRO A 302 18.38 4.75 -11.17
N THR A 303 19.05 4.55 -10.06
CA THR A 303 19.46 3.24 -9.59
C THR A 303 18.92 2.95 -8.21
N TYR A 304 18.57 1.68 -7.96
CA TYR A 304 18.18 1.26 -6.64
C TYR A 304 18.54 -0.21 -6.37
N GLN A 305 18.70 -0.52 -5.10
CA GLN A 305 18.76 -1.90 -4.62
C GLN A 305 18.17 -2.01 -3.22
N ASP A 306 17.61 -3.16 -2.94
CA ASP A 306 17.06 -3.46 -1.63
C ASP A 306 17.19 -4.92 -1.24
N VAL A 307 17.18 -5.14 0.07
CA VAL A 307 17.14 -6.45 0.68
C VAL A 307 16.01 -6.51 1.69
N SER A 308 15.27 -7.61 1.68
CA SER A 308 14.22 -7.89 2.64
C SER A 308 14.42 -9.27 3.25
N ILE A 309 14.16 -9.39 4.55
CA ILE A 309 14.26 -10.64 5.30
C ILE A 309 13.08 -10.81 6.25
N LYS A 310 12.56 -12.03 6.34
CA LYS A 310 11.57 -12.44 7.35
C LYS A 310 11.98 -13.77 7.95
N LEU A 311 12.17 -13.80 9.26
CA LEU A 311 12.44 -15.01 10.04
C LEU A 311 11.24 -15.31 10.93
N HIS A 312 10.71 -16.50 10.84
CA HIS A 312 9.62 -16.99 11.68
C HIS A 312 10.11 -18.11 12.57
N LEU A 313 10.06 -17.92 13.88
CA LEU A 313 10.65 -18.79 14.90
C LEU A 313 9.59 -19.16 15.93
N PRO A 314 8.83 -20.25 15.73
CA PRO A 314 7.96 -20.81 16.78
C PRO A 314 8.85 -21.28 17.95
N LEU A 315 8.62 -20.72 19.14
CA LEU A 315 9.31 -21.08 20.40
C LEU A 315 8.53 -22.16 21.17
N GLY A 316 7.40 -22.60 20.63
CA GLY A 316 6.48 -23.58 21.17
C GLY A 316 5.12 -23.42 20.48
N ASP A 317 4.10 -24.11 20.97
CA ASP A 317 2.78 -24.10 20.33
C ASP A 317 2.05 -22.76 20.52
N ARG A 318 2.37 -22.02 21.59
CA ARG A 318 1.70 -20.77 21.99
C ARG A 318 2.55 -19.53 21.84
N THR A 319 3.86 -19.67 21.61
CA THR A 319 4.76 -18.52 21.54
C THR A 319 5.46 -18.51 20.20
N LYS A 320 5.40 -17.38 19.53
CA LYS A 320 6.02 -17.16 18.21
C LYS A 320 6.89 -15.92 18.27
N LEU A 321 8.11 -16.02 17.77
CA LEU A 321 9.02 -14.90 17.56
C LEU A 321 9.13 -14.66 16.05
N SER A 322 9.06 -13.41 15.64
CA SER A 322 9.23 -12.99 14.24
C SER A 322 10.22 -11.86 14.19
N LEU A 323 11.23 -12.00 13.34
CA LEU A 323 12.16 -10.93 13.00
C LEU A 323 12.01 -10.58 11.53
N TRP A 324 11.98 -9.30 11.21
CA TRP A 324 11.95 -8.85 9.82
C TRP A 324 12.80 -7.60 9.63
N GLY A 325 13.24 -7.39 8.40
CA GLY A 325 13.98 -6.21 8.00
C GLY A 325 13.83 -5.96 6.52
N ILE A 326 13.77 -4.69 6.14
CA ILE A 326 13.76 -4.20 4.77
C ILE A 326 14.71 -3.01 4.73
N GLY A 327 15.64 -3.01 3.79
CA GLY A 327 16.58 -1.89 3.62
C GLY A 327 16.84 -1.66 2.15
N GLY A 328 16.80 -0.39 1.72
CA GLY A 328 17.08 0.00 0.36
C GLY A 328 17.90 1.27 0.28
N ILE A 329 18.65 1.37 -0.79
CA ILE A 329 19.39 2.56 -1.20
C ILE A 329 18.99 2.88 -2.62
N SER A 330 18.89 4.17 -2.94
CA SER A 330 18.60 4.67 -4.28
C SER A 330 19.36 5.97 -4.51
N ASP A 331 19.81 6.13 -5.72
CA ASP A 331 20.51 7.29 -6.22
C ASP A 331 20.02 7.63 -7.62
N GLU A 332 19.94 8.92 -7.90
CA GLU A 332 19.58 9.46 -9.19
C GLU A 332 20.48 10.67 -9.45
N ASP A 333 21.27 10.54 -10.51
CA ASP A 333 22.07 11.61 -11.06
C ASP A 333 21.45 12.01 -12.38
N GLU A 334 21.10 13.28 -12.52
CA GLU A 334 20.65 13.82 -13.79
C GLU A 334 21.85 14.43 -14.54
N ASP A 335 21.94 14.12 -15.84
CA ASP A 335 22.91 14.76 -16.71
C ASP A 335 22.62 16.28 -16.76
N PRO A 336 23.66 17.13 -16.72
CA PRO A 336 23.45 18.57 -16.76
C PRO A 336 22.58 18.99 -17.95
N GLU A 337 21.40 19.51 -17.66
CA GLU A 337 20.53 20.07 -18.68
C GLU A 337 21.00 21.47 -19.07
N VAL A 338 21.16 21.73 -20.35
CA VAL A 338 21.56 23.06 -20.87
C VAL A 338 20.45 23.59 -21.76
N ASN A 339 19.79 24.65 -21.30
CA ASN A 339 18.73 25.33 -22.04
C ASN A 339 19.10 26.83 -22.20
N GLY A 340 19.54 27.21 -23.41
CA GLY A 340 19.98 28.56 -23.69
C GLY A 340 21.17 28.99 -22.84
N ASN A 341 20.97 29.99 -21.97
CA ASN A 341 21.96 30.49 -21.02
C ASN A 341 21.83 29.86 -19.62
N PHE A 342 21.05 28.82 -19.49
CA PHE A 342 20.81 28.14 -18.24
C PHE A 342 21.35 26.71 -18.28
N SER A 343 22.00 26.28 -17.22
CA SER A 343 22.34 24.86 -16.98
C SER A 343 21.93 24.45 -15.58
N SER A 344 21.37 23.27 -15.43
CA SER A 344 21.02 22.70 -14.13
C SER A 344 21.63 21.31 -13.95
N GLU A 345 21.89 20.96 -12.70
CA GLU A 345 22.32 19.64 -12.27
C GLU A 345 21.51 19.26 -11.02
N GLU A 346 21.02 18.04 -10.99
CA GLU A 346 20.25 17.51 -9.88
C GLU A 346 20.87 16.19 -9.41
N VAL A 347 21.09 16.07 -8.10
CA VAL A 347 21.60 14.85 -7.46
C VAL A 347 20.69 14.47 -6.30
N PHE A 348 20.21 13.25 -6.32
CA PHE A 348 19.38 12.71 -5.26
C PHE A 348 19.90 11.37 -4.75
N GLU A 349 20.14 11.26 -3.45
CA GLU A 349 20.44 10.01 -2.77
C GLU A 349 19.43 9.74 -1.66
N SER A 350 18.93 8.52 -1.55
CA SER A 350 18.11 8.13 -0.41
C SER A 350 18.40 6.74 0.14
N LYS A 351 18.18 6.59 1.44
CA LYS A 351 18.39 5.34 2.19
C LYS A 351 17.22 5.16 3.14
N THR A 352 16.44 4.09 2.93
CA THR A 352 15.33 3.73 3.81
C THR A 352 15.59 2.37 4.44
N TYR A 353 15.40 2.29 5.75
CA TYR A 353 15.58 1.06 6.52
C TYR A 353 14.47 0.87 7.54
N LEU A 354 13.94 -0.34 7.56
CA LEU A 354 12.82 -0.76 8.38
C LEU A 354 13.18 -2.09 9.03
N SER A 355 13.02 -2.23 10.33
CA SER A 355 13.27 -3.50 11.02
C SER A 355 12.38 -3.65 12.25
N GLY A 356 12.02 -4.89 12.55
CA GLY A 356 11.19 -5.17 13.70
C GLY A 356 11.32 -6.60 14.21
N LEU A 357 11.14 -6.73 15.52
CA LEU A 357 11.03 -7.98 16.24
C LEU A 357 9.66 -8.01 16.91
N THR A 358 8.89 -9.08 16.70
CA THR A 358 7.57 -9.28 17.28
C THR A 358 7.56 -10.58 18.07
N LEU A 359 7.21 -10.51 19.34
CA LEU A 359 6.92 -11.65 20.19
C LEU A 359 5.41 -11.75 20.39
N SER A 360 4.79 -12.86 19.95
CA SER A 360 3.37 -13.12 20.14
C SER A 360 3.19 -14.30 21.08
N HIS A 361 2.37 -14.14 22.12
CA HIS A 361 2.03 -15.20 23.06
C HIS A 361 0.51 -15.37 23.19
N PHE A 362 0.04 -16.61 23.04
CA PHE A 362 -1.36 -17.01 23.17
C PHE A 362 -1.57 -17.66 24.53
N PHE A 363 -2.40 -17.03 25.38
CA PHE A 363 -2.72 -17.56 26.69
C PHE A 363 -3.89 -18.56 26.61
N GLU A 364 -3.97 -19.44 27.59
CA GLU A 364 -5.19 -20.20 27.85
C GLU A 364 -6.35 -19.24 28.16
N GLY A 365 -7.55 -19.54 27.65
CA GLY A 365 -8.71 -18.66 27.86
C GLY A 365 -8.87 -17.53 26.85
N GLY A 366 -8.28 -17.64 25.66
CA GLY A 366 -8.62 -16.80 24.51
C GLY A 366 -8.09 -15.37 24.56
N SER A 367 -6.87 -15.19 25.07
CA SER A 367 -6.18 -13.90 24.95
C SER A 367 -4.84 -14.03 24.25
N LYS A 368 -4.40 -12.93 23.61
CA LYS A 368 -3.11 -12.80 22.93
C LYS A 368 -2.41 -11.53 23.41
N LEU A 369 -1.11 -11.63 23.64
CA LEU A 369 -0.23 -10.50 23.85
C LEU A 369 0.82 -10.47 22.76
N GLU A 370 0.99 -9.30 22.14
CA GLU A 370 2.10 -9.04 21.21
C GLU A 370 2.94 -7.89 21.75
N GLY A 371 4.24 -8.11 21.86
CA GLY A 371 5.25 -7.09 22.12
C GLY A 371 6.09 -6.88 20.87
N ARG A 372 6.37 -5.63 20.51
CA ARG A 372 7.18 -5.30 19.33
C ARG A 372 8.26 -4.30 19.70
N ILE A 373 9.43 -4.49 19.10
CA ILE A 373 10.53 -3.53 19.12
C ILE A 373 10.92 -3.29 17.67
N SER A 374 11.13 -2.04 17.29
CA SER A 374 11.51 -1.70 15.92
C SER A 374 12.47 -0.53 15.85
N TYR A 375 13.22 -0.50 14.75
CA TYR A 375 14.02 0.65 14.36
C TYR A 375 13.79 0.90 12.86
N SER A 376 13.43 2.12 12.53
CA SER A 376 13.16 2.50 11.15
C SER A 376 13.61 3.94 10.89
N GLY A 377 13.94 4.25 9.66
CA GLY A 377 14.29 5.61 9.27
C GLY A 377 14.40 5.78 7.76
N ASN A 378 14.44 7.05 7.38
CA ASN A 378 14.74 7.53 6.05
C ASN A 378 15.88 8.54 6.15
N ALA A 379 16.76 8.52 5.17
CA ALA A 379 17.83 9.49 4.99
C ALA A 379 17.86 9.88 3.53
N SER A 380 17.75 11.17 3.22
CA SER A 380 17.84 11.72 1.87
C SER A 380 18.79 12.89 1.81
N ASP A 381 19.52 12.98 0.71
CA ASP A 381 20.33 14.12 0.28
C ASP A 381 19.85 14.53 -1.09
N TYR A 382 19.38 15.79 -1.21
CA TYR A 382 18.95 16.40 -2.44
C TYR A 382 19.74 17.67 -2.67
N ILE A 383 20.28 17.86 -3.87
CA ILE A 383 21.00 19.06 -4.29
C ILE A 383 20.53 19.39 -5.70
N PHE A 384 19.99 20.58 -5.83
CA PHE A 384 19.73 21.21 -7.12
C PHE A 384 20.65 22.41 -7.28
N GLU A 385 21.42 22.47 -8.38
CA GLU A 385 22.24 23.62 -8.77
C GLU A 385 21.85 24.11 -10.15
N GLY A 386 21.35 25.33 -10.21
CA GLY A 386 21.11 26.04 -11.45
C GLY A 386 22.21 27.10 -11.69
N ARG A 387 22.64 27.27 -12.94
CA ARG A 387 23.66 28.24 -13.32
C ARG A 387 23.22 29.02 -14.54
N ASN A 388 23.26 30.34 -14.44
CA ASN A 388 23.16 31.20 -15.61
C ASN A 388 24.53 31.33 -16.29
N THR A 389 24.69 30.72 -17.46
CA THR A 389 25.97 30.65 -18.16
C THR A 389 26.43 32.01 -18.74
N ALA A 390 25.53 32.99 -18.88
CA ALA A 390 25.85 34.32 -19.35
C ALA A 390 26.35 35.25 -18.23
N SER A 391 25.70 35.26 -17.07
CA SER A 391 26.13 36.06 -15.90
C SER A 391 27.05 35.24 -14.96
N ASN A 392 27.11 33.92 -15.09
CA ASN A 392 27.78 32.99 -14.22
C ASN A 392 27.22 32.95 -12.78
N ASP A 393 25.97 33.42 -12.61
CA ASP A 393 25.26 33.31 -11.35
C ASP A 393 24.86 31.85 -11.09
N VAL A 394 25.02 31.42 -9.84
CA VAL A 394 24.66 30.07 -9.36
C VAL A 394 23.59 30.21 -8.31
N PHE A 395 22.56 29.38 -8.41
CA PHE A 395 21.47 29.29 -7.42
C PHE A 395 21.01 27.86 -7.24
N GLY A 396 20.36 27.61 -6.16
CA GLY A 396 19.82 26.25 -5.93
C GLY A 396 19.33 26.00 -4.52
N ASP A 397 18.98 24.73 -4.31
CA ASP A 397 18.47 24.22 -3.07
C ASP A 397 19.26 22.98 -2.61
N SER A 398 19.32 22.80 -1.31
CA SER A 398 19.96 21.63 -0.71
C SER A 398 19.17 21.16 0.49
N ASP A 399 18.74 19.88 0.44
CA ASP A 399 18.02 19.20 1.51
C ASP A 399 18.83 18.03 2.04
N ILE A 400 19.06 18.00 3.34
CA ILE A 400 19.70 16.92 4.05
C ILE A 400 18.75 16.49 5.17
N LEU A 401 18.02 15.40 4.94
CA LEU A 401 17.02 14.90 5.87
C LEU A 401 17.45 13.54 6.42
N ARG A 402 17.54 13.41 7.73
CA ARG A 402 17.92 12.19 8.45
C ARG A 402 16.93 11.98 9.57
N ASN A 403 15.93 11.15 9.34
CA ASN A 403 14.90 10.85 10.32
C ASN A 403 14.91 9.36 10.70
N SER A 404 14.91 9.08 11.99
CA SER A 404 14.82 7.71 12.48
C SER A 404 13.96 7.62 13.73
N ALA A 405 13.43 6.44 13.99
CA ALA A 405 12.63 6.18 15.18
C ALA A 405 12.90 4.79 15.75
N PHE A 406 13.17 4.75 17.05
CA PHE A 406 13.11 3.53 17.83
C PHE A 406 11.73 3.43 18.47
N ARG A 407 11.03 2.30 18.26
CA ARG A 407 9.68 2.11 18.79
C ARG A 407 9.57 0.85 19.62
N VAL A 408 8.84 0.97 20.71
CA VAL A 408 8.37 -0.17 21.52
C VAL A 408 6.86 -0.13 21.56
N SER A 409 6.22 -1.24 21.25
CA SER A 409 4.76 -1.33 21.28
C SER A 409 4.28 -2.62 21.91
N THR A 410 3.06 -2.55 22.45
CA THR A 410 2.35 -3.69 23.00
C THR A 410 0.91 -3.69 22.51
N ASP A 411 0.35 -4.86 22.27
CA ASP A 411 -1.04 -5.08 21.89
C ASP A 411 -1.58 -6.29 22.64
N TYR A 412 -2.63 -6.11 23.39
CA TYR A 412 -3.32 -7.17 24.12
C TYR A 412 -4.74 -7.33 23.62
N THR A 413 -5.07 -8.48 23.10
CA THR A 413 -6.43 -8.85 22.68
C THR A 413 -6.99 -9.92 23.57
N LYS A 414 -8.20 -9.71 24.06
CA LYS A 414 -8.95 -10.71 24.86
C LYS A 414 -10.35 -10.89 24.34
N LYS A 415 -10.67 -12.12 23.99
CA LYS A 415 -12.02 -12.59 23.73
C LYS A 415 -12.65 -12.99 25.07
N ILE A 416 -13.57 -12.17 25.57
CA ILE A 416 -14.26 -12.41 26.84
C ILE A 416 -15.36 -13.45 26.65
N SER A 417 -16.03 -13.40 25.50
CA SER A 417 -17.08 -14.34 25.09
C SER A 417 -17.20 -14.35 23.55
N ALA A 418 -18.01 -15.20 22.98
CA ALA A 418 -18.35 -15.17 21.55
C ALA A 418 -18.93 -13.82 21.11
N ARG A 419 -19.44 -13.00 22.05
CA ARG A 419 -20.03 -11.67 21.78
C ARG A 419 -19.07 -10.52 22.00
N THR A 420 -18.06 -10.67 22.85
CA THR A 420 -17.27 -9.53 23.36
C THR A 420 -15.79 -9.79 23.17
N THR A 421 -15.15 -8.92 22.42
CA THR A 421 -13.69 -8.87 22.27
C THR A 421 -13.19 -7.50 22.66
N ILE A 422 -12.14 -7.43 23.48
CA ILE A 422 -11.45 -6.20 23.87
C ILE A 422 -10.03 -6.25 23.34
N ASN A 423 -9.55 -5.11 22.85
CA ASN A 423 -8.18 -4.91 22.44
C ASN A 423 -7.66 -3.61 23.05
N ALA A 424 -6.47 -3.63 23.60
CA ALA A 424 -5.80 -2.47 24.19
C ALA A 424 -4.31 -2.53 23.93
N GLY A 425 -3.68 -1.39 23.78
CA GLY A 425 -2.25 -1.34 23.52
C GLY A 425 -1.67 0.07 23.58
N GLY A 426 -0.39 0.16 23.28
CA GLY A 426 0.31 1.43 23.21
C GLY A 426 1.60 1.34 22.42
N VAL A 427 2.09 2.49 21.99
CA VAL A 427 3.32 2.67 21.24
C VAL A 427 4.09 3.83 21.84
N LEU A 428 5.36 3.63 22.13
CA LEU A 428 6.30 4.67 22.45
C LEU A 428 7.32 4.77 21.32
N SER A 429 7.37 5.93 20.66
CA SER A 429 8.31 6.24 19.58
C SER A 429 9.32 7.27 20.08
N LEU A 430 10.60 6.91 20.05
CA LEU A 430 11.70 7.83 20.28
C LEU A 430 12.26 8.24 18.92
N LEU A 431 12.01 9.49 18.55
CA LEU A 431 12.39 10.08 17.27
C LEU A 431 13.77 10.70 17.39
N ASN A 432 14.59 10.53 16.37
CA ASN A 432 15.86 11.23 16.22
C ASN A 432 15.88 11.87 14.85
N TYR A 433 16.23 13.14 14.76
CA TYR A 433 16.25 13.89 13.52
C TYR A 433 17.48 14.76 13.39
N ASN A 434 17.91 14.93 12.15
CA ASN A 434 18.89 15.92 11.72
C ASN A 434 18.45 16.40 10.34
N VAL A 435 17.83 17.57 10.32
CA VAL A 435 17.15 18.13 9.15
C VAL A 435 17.77 19.49 8.80
N ARG A 436 18.18 19.62 7.54
CA ARG A 436 18.73 20.86 7.01
C ARG A 436 18.17 21.11 5.63
N THR A 437 17.57 22.29 5.44
CA THR A 437 17.14 22.82 4.16
C THR A 437 17.79 24.18 3.98
N ALA A 438 18.46 24.39 2.86
CA ALA A 438 19.09 25.67 2.54
C ALA A 438 18.86 26.03 1.08
N THR A 439 18.61 27.30 0.82
CA THR A 439 18.67 27.88 -0.52
C THR A 439 19.99 28.65 -0.69
N PHE A 440 20.53 28.67 -1.87
CA PHE A 440 21.74 29.44 -2.14
C PHE A 440 21.64 30.24 -3.45
N GLU A 441 22.26 31.41 -3.45
CA GLU A 441 22.39 32.27 -4.60
C GLU A 441 23.81 32.86 -4.59
N ASN A 442 24.61 32.47 -5.56
CA ASN A 442 26.06 32.78 -5.62
C ASN A 442 26.75 32.38 -4.30
N ASP A 443 27.47 33.31 -3.67
CA ASP A 443 28.16 33.10 -2.39
C ASP A 443 27.25 33.21 -1.14
N ARG A 444 25.93 33.43 -1.34
CA ARG A 444 24.97 33.60 -0.26
C ARG A 444 24.19 32.34 -0.05
N SER A 445 24.23 31.78 1.16
CA SER A 445 23.38 30.67 1.56
C SER A 445 22.44 31.12 2.67
N ARG A 446 21.15 30.76 2.53
CA ARG A 446 20.12 30.97 3.53
C ARG A 446 19.64 29.62 4.05
N GLU A 447 19.92 29.36 5.30
CA GLU A 447 19.36 28.18 5.97
C GLU A 447 17.90 28.42 6.32
N VAL A 448 17.01 27.65 5.71
CA VAL A 448 15.56 27.65 5.96
C VAL A 448 15.24 26.74 7.16
N VAL A 449 15.90 25.61 7.23
CA VAL A 449 15.85 24.67 8.35
C VAL A 449 17.26 24.25 8.70
N ASN A 450 17.59 24.17 9.98
CA ASN A 450 18.80 23.52 10.44
C ASN A 450 18.61 23.16 11.90
N GLU A 451 18.15 21.92 12.12
CA GLU A 451 17.82 21.43 13.44
C GLU A 451 18.25 19.97 13.61
N LYS A 452 18.79 19.68 14.79
CA LYS A 452 19.19 18.33 15.19
C LYS A 452 18.73 18.05 16.60
N GLY A 453 17.95 17.00 16.78
CA GLY A 453 17.40 16.71 18.10
C GLY A 453 16.71 15.36 18.20
N ASN A 454 15.95 15.26 19.27
CA ASN A 454 15.13 14.10 19.58
C ASN A 454 13.72 14.55 19.95
N GLY A 455 12.76 13.72 19.58
CA GLY A 455 11.35 13.90 19.99
C GLY A 455 10.78 12.60 20.51
N THR A 456 9.65 12.69 21.18
CA THR A 456 8.93 11.52 21.68
C THR A 456 7.48 11.59 21.21
N MET A 457 6.94 10.47 20.71
CA MET A 457 5.52 10.31 20.45
C MET A 457 5.02 9.13 21.27
N GLY A 458 4.07 9.40 22.16
CA GLY A 458 3.39 8.41 22.98
C GLY A 458 1.97 8.17 22.49
N GLN A 459 1.58 6.92 22.27
CA GLN A 459 0.25 6.56 21.81
C GLN A 459 -0.31 5.45 22.69
N ALA A 460 -1.60 5.53 23.04
CA ALA A 460 -2.29 4.48 23.76
C ALA A 460 -3.73 4.36 23.30
N TYR A 461 -4.25 3.14 23.28
CA TYR A 461 -5.62 2.91 22.84
C TYR A 461 -6.30 1.78 23.61
N VAL A 462 -7.61 1.86 23.66
CA VAL A 462 -8.49 0.78 24.08
C VAL A 462 -9.71 0.76 23.16
N GLN A 463 -10.13 -0.43 22.75
CA GLN A 463 -11.31 -0.61 21.93
C GLN A 463 -11.98 -1.94 22.23
N GLY A 464 -13.27 -2.04 21.94
CA GLY A 464 -14.05 -3.24 22.14
C GLY A 464 -15.08 -3.43 21.06
N LYS A 465 -15.27 -4.68 20.65
CA LYS A 465 -16.35 -5.12 19.74
C LYS A 465 -17.39 -5.87 20.54
N TYR A 466 -18.66 -5.51 20.33
CA TYR A 466 -19.80 -6.21 20.90
C TYR A 466 -20.75 -6.69 19.81
N ARG A 467 -21.00 -7.99 19.76
CA ARG A 467 -21.95 -8.64 18.85
C ARG A 467 -23.27 -8.83 19.58
N PHE A 468 -24.29 -8.03 19.30
CA PHE A 468 -25.62 -8.14 19.90
C PHE A 468 -26.28 -9.47 19.48
N ASN A 469 -26.13 -9.80 18.21
CA ASN A 469 -26.53 -11.06 17.59
C ASN A 469 -25.62 -11.39 16.39
N SER A 470 -25.95 -12.39 15.58
CA SER A 470 -25.21 -12.77 14.36
C SER A 470 -25.15 -11.66 13.31
N ASP A 471 -26.10 -10.75 13.34
CA ASP A 471 -26.33 -9.78 12.27
C ASP A 471 -25.96 -8.34 12.65
N PHE A 472 -25.89 -8.04 13.96
CA PHE A 472 -25.62 -6.69 14.44
C PHE A 472 -24.46 -6.64 15.42
N SER A 473 -23.47 -5.80 15.11
CA SER A 473 -22.30 -5.57 15.96
C SER A 473 -21.89 -4.11 15.99
N THR A 474 -21.26 -3.70 17.09
CA THR A 474 -20.67 -2.36 17.25
C THR A 474 -19.24 -2.48 17.73
N THR A 475 -18.43 -1.50 17.37
CA THR A 475 -17.07 -1.29 17.89
C THR A 475 -16.99 0.11 18.48
N LEU A 476 -16.46 0.20 19.69
CA LEU A 476 -16.18 1.45 20.39
C LEU A 476 -14.70 1.49 20.76
N GLY A 477 -14.06 2.64 20.63
CA GLY A 477 -12.67 2.79 20.97
C GLY A 477 -12.29 4.22 21.28
N VAL A 478 -11.16 4.37 21.95
CA VAL A 478 -10.49 5.65 22.21
C VAL A 478 -9.01 5.44 21.92
N HIS A 479 -8.40 6.39 21.22
CA HIS A 479 -6.97 6.50 21.03
C HIS A 479 -6.51 7.83 21.64
N GLY A 480 -5.31 7.87 22.19
CA GLY A 480 -4.68 9.09 22.70
C GLY A 480 -3.27 9.20 22.12
N THR A 481 -2.91 10.39 21.67
CA THR A 481 -1.60 10.72 21.10
C THR A 481 -1.00 11.92 21.85
N TYR A 482 0.25 11.80 22.28
CA TYR A 482 1.08 12.88 22.78
C TYR A 482 2.30 13.06 21.88
N PHE A 483 2.65 14.28 21.56
CA PHE A 483 3.83 14.62 20.75
C PHE A 483 4.66 15.71 21.40
N SER A 484 5.91 15.42 21.73
CA SER A 484 6.77 16.29 22.55
C SER A 484 7.37 17.50 21.80
N VAL A 485 7.31 17.56 20.47
CA VAL A 485 7.88 18.69 19.72
C VAL A 485 7.03 19.94 19.86
N ASN A 486 5.70 19.77 19.87
CA ASN A 486 4.72 20.84 20.07
C ASN A 486 3.97 20.74 21.40
N ASP A 487 4.34 19.76 22.26
CA ASP A 487 3.71 19.46 23.56
C ASP A 487 2.19 19.22 23.49
N ASP A 488 1.67 18.79 22.34
CA ASP A 488 0.24 18.58 22.12
C ASP A 488 -0.22 17.18 22.56
N PHE A 489 -1.44 17.12 23.12
CA PHE A 489 -2.11 15.88 23.51
C PHE A 489 -3.53 15.82 22.97
N VAL A 490 -3.84 14.79 22.21
CA VAL A 490 -5.13 14.60 21.54
C VAL A 490 -5.81 13.32 22.00
N VAL A 491 -7.13 13.39 22.20
CA VAL A 491 -8.00 12.23 22.49
C VAL A 491 -8.93 12.00 21.30
N GLU A 492 -8.93 10.78 20.78
CA GLU A 492 -9.56 10.41 19.53
C GLU A 492 -10.60 9.30 19.72
N PRO A 493 -11.88 9.64 19.98
CA PRO A 493 -12.96 8.66 20.06
C PRO A 493 -13.24 8.04 18.68
N ARG A 494 -13.58 6.75 18.69
CA ARG A 494 -13.89 5.94 17.50
C ARG A 494 -15.16 5.15 17.73
N PHE A 495 -15.99 5.05 16.70
CA PHE A 495 -17.21 4.26 16.69
C PHE A 495 -17.36 3.57 15.33
N GLY A 496 -17.82 2.32 15.37
CA GLY A 496 -18.18 1.56 14.18
C GLY A 496 -19.41 0.70 14.43
N MET A 497 -20.22 0.52 13.41
CA MET A 497 -21.42 -0.32 13.41
C MET A 497 -21.50 -1.12 12.12
N GLU A 498 -21.86 -2.38 12.22
CA GLU A 498 -22.20 -3.26 11.10
C GLU A 498 -23.53 -3.95 11.37
N TRP A 499 -24.45 -3.87 10.41
CA TRP A 499 -25.76 -4.52 10.48
C TRP A 499 -26.07 -5.28 9.18
N LYS A 500 -26.09 -6.59 9.25
CA LYS A 500 -26.57 -7.47 8.20
C LYS A 500 -28.10 -7.48 8.24
N VAL A 501 -28.74 -6.63 7.44
CA VAL A 501 -30.20 -6.50 7.36
C VAL A 501 -30.81 -7.84 6.90
N ASN A 502 -30.12 -8.54 6.01
CA ASN A 502 -30.41 -9.89 5.56
C ASN A 502 -29.15 -10.51 4.91
N ALA A 503 -29.29 -11.69 4.32
CA ALA A 503 -28.15 -12.41 3.71
C ALA A 503 -27.44 -11.62 2.58
N ASN A 504 -28.11 -10.65 1.95
CA ASN A 504 -27.59 -9.93 0.81
C ASN A 504 -27.27 -8.45 1.10
N HIS A 505 -27.79 -7.86 2.15
CA HIS A 505 -27.66 -6.44 2.45
C HIS A 505 -27.01 -6.21 3.80
N THR A 506 -25.90 -5.50 3.81
CA THR A 506 -25.19 -5.05 5.03
C THR A 506 -25.14 -3.52 5.02
N LEU A 507 -25.59 -2.91 6.12
CA LEU A 507 -25.39 -1.50 6.42
C LEU A 507 -24.23 -1.33 7.38
N SER A 508 -23.46 -0.27 7.18
CA SER A 508 -22.34 0.06 8.07
C SER A 508 -22.30 1.56 8.34
N ALA A 509 -21.80 1.93 9.53
CA ALA A 509 -21.53 3.31 9.86
C ALA A 509 -20.22 3.39 10.63
N GLY A 510 -19.50 4.50 10.44
CA GLY A 510 -18.24 4.79 11.10
C GLY A 510 -18.14 6.26 11.49
N PHE A 511 -17.59 6.47 12.67
CA PHE A 511 -17.20 7.78 13.18
C PHE A 511 -15.83 7.68 13.81
N GLY A 512 -14.99 8.69 13.61
CA GLY A 512 -13.68 8.72 14.27
C GLY A 512 -13.06 10.10 14.22
N VAL A 513 -12.43 10.48 15.32
CA VAL A 513 -11.49 11.59 15.37
C VAL A 513 -10.11 11.03 15.11
N HIS A 514 -9.36 11.64 14.24
CA HIS A 514 -8.02 11.22 13.81
C HIS A 514 -7.07 12.40 13.89
N SER A 515 -5.82 12.18 14.22
CA SER A 515 -4.80 13.23 14.24
C SER A 515 -3.51 12.79 13.53
N ARG A 516 -2.74 13.77 13.05
CA ARG A 516 -1.44 13.56 12.44
C ARG A 516 -0.52 14.75 12.66
N ARG A 517 0.76 14.46 12.93
CA ARG A 517 1.83 15.46 12.93
C ARG A 517 2.23 15.82 11.50
N MET A 518 2.82 16.99 11.33
CA MET A 518 3.57 17.35 10.12
C MET A 518 4.92 16.60 10.06
N PRO A 519 5.61 16.55 8.92
CA PRO A 519 7.02 16.17 8.85
C PRO A 519 7.89 17.04 9.75
N LEU A 520 8.99 16.47 10.25
CA LEU A 520 9.83 17.15 11.24
C LEU A 520 10.49 18.44 10.69
N ASN A 521 10.92 18.44 9.44
CA ASN A 521 11.48 19.63 8.78
C ASN A 521 10.50 20.79 8.77
N GLN A 522 9.19 20.57 8.70
CA GLN A 522 8.16 21.60 8.67
C GLN A 522 8.00 22.32 10.03
N TYR A 523 8.30 21.64 11.16
CA TYR A 523 8.25 22.26 12.49
C TYR A 523 9.41 23.24 12.71
N PHE A 524 10.59 22.99 12.14
CA PHE A 524 11.81 23.71 12.47
C PHE A 524 12.20 24.79 11.45
N ILE A 525 11.22 25.29 10.69
CA ILE A 525 11.43 26.40 9.75
C ILE A 525 11.83 27.65 10.51
N LYS A 526 12.93 28.27 10.08
CA LYS A 526 13.49 29.50 10.64
C LYS A 526 12.87 30.73 9.99
N ILE A 527 12.14 31.49 10.75
CA ILE A 527 11.54 32.76 10.32
C ILE A 527 12.35 33.93 10.92
N PRO A 528 12.88 34.84 10.09
CA PRO A 528 13.59 36.02 10.56
C PRO A 528 12.69 36.93 11.40
N ASP A 529 13.17 37.41 12.58
CA ASP A 529 12.43 38.28 13.49
C ASP A 529 13.10 39.66 13.66
N GLY A 530 14.08 39.99 12.82
CA GLY A 530 14.84 41.26 12.88
C GLY A 530 16.01 41.24 13.87
N THR A 531 16.06 40.28 14.81
CA THR A 531 17.17 40.10 15.75
C THR A 531 17.87 38.77 15.59
N GLY A 532 17.24 37.83 14.88
CA GLY A 532 17.69 36.46 14.63
C GLY A 532 16.62 35.69 13.89
N PHE A 533 16.30 34.48 14.44
CA PHE A 533 15.29 33.59 13.88
C PHE A 533 14.40 33.02 15.01
N THR A 534 13.14 32.83 14.68
CA THR A 534 12.19 32.03 15.49
C THR A 534 11.77 30.78 14.73
N THR A 535 11.24 29.79 15.43
CA THR A 535 10.69 28.55 14.86
C THR A 535 9.20 28.41 15.26
N PRO A 536 8.32 29.29 14.76
CA PRO A 536 6.93 29.37 15.23
C PRO A 536 6.12 28.10 14.98
N ASN A 537 6.51 27.29 14.02
CA ASN A 537 5.78 26.06 13.67
C ASN A 537 5.88 24.98 14.76
N THR A 538 6.79 25.09 15.73
CA THR A 538 6.83 24.21 16.89
C THR A 538 5.64 24.38 17.83
N GLU A 539 4.86 25.44 17.67
CA GLU A 539 3.63 25.69 18.43
C GLU A 539 2.35 25.23 17.70
N VAL A 540 2.49 24.78 16.46
CA VAL A 540 1.35 24.29 15.67
C VAL A 540 0.91 22.91 16.18
N ASP A 541 -0.35 22.80 16.57
CA ASP A 541 -0.97 21.58 17.07
C ASP A 541 -1.04 20.46 16.02
N LEU A 542 -1.31 19.22 16.45
CA LEU A 542 -1.57 18.10 15.56
C LEU A 542 -2.83 18.36 14.75
N MET A 543 -2.73 18.27 13.43
CA MET A 543 -3.91 18.37 12.54
C MET A 543 -4.91 17.28 12.88
N GLN A 544 -6.20 17.59 12.82
CA GLN A 544 -7.28 16.66 13.13
C GLN A 544 -8.28 16.52 11.98
N ALA A 545 -8.81 15.31 11.84
CA ALA A 545 -9.92 15.01 10.94
C ALA A 545 -11.01 14.26 11.70
N VAL A 546 -12.25 14.72 11.59
CA VAL A 546 -13.43 14.01 12.11
C VAL A 546 -14.12 13.34 10.94
N HIS A 547 -14.12 12.01 10.93
CA HIS A 547 -14.72 11.22 9.85
C HIS A 547 -16.14 10.77 10.21
N TYR A 548 -17.07 10.96 9.30
CA TYR A 548 -18.43 10.44 9.31
C TYR A 548 -18.63 9.63 8.04
N ILE A 549 -18.96 8.35 8.17
CA ILE A 549 -19.10 7.44 7.03
C ILE A 549 -20.36 6.59 7.22
N ILE A 550 -21.13 6.43 6.16
CA ILE A 550 -22.20 5.45 6.07
C ILE A 550 -22.00 4.62 4.81
N GLY A 551 -22.22 3.31 4.92
CA GLY A 551 -22.02 2.37 3.84
C GLY A 551 -23.14 1.38 3.70
N HIS A 552 -23.42 0.97 2.46
CA HIS A 552 -24.32 -0.11 2.11
C HIS A 552 -23.62 -1.07 1.16
N ASP A 553 -23.52 -2.34 1.55
CA ASP A 553 -22.99 -3.43 0.74
C ASP A 553 -24.14 -4.35 0.32
N TRP A 554 -24.33 -4.51 -0.98
CA TRP A 554 -25.36 -5.36 -1.56
C TRP A 554 -24.72 -6.50 -2.36
N ARG A 555 -24.82 -7.73 -1.86
CA ARG A 555 -24.41 -8.93 -2.57
C ARG A 555 -25.44 -9.29 -3.64
N ILE A 556 -25.14 -8.93 -4.90
CA ILE A 556 -26.02 -9.15 -6.04
C ILE A 556 -25.84 -10.53 -6.69
N ILE A 557 -24.66 -11.10 -6.56
CA ILE A 557 -24.30 -12.43 -7.06
C ILE A 557 -23.42 -13.13 -6.01
N ARG A 558 -23.28 -14.46 -6.12
CA ARG A 558 -22.48 -15.25 -5.17
C ARG A 558 -21.04 -14.72 -5.00
N ASP A 559 -20.43 -14.30 -6.10
CA ASP A 559 -19.01 -13.93 -6.16
C ASP A 559 -18.83 -12.42 -6.42
N GLY A 560 -19.85 -11.58 -6.10
CA GLY A 560 -19.72 -10.14 -6.32
C GLY A 560 -20.78 -9.33 -5.59
N HIS A 561 -20.45 -8.04 -5.43
CA HIS A 561 -21.25 -7.09 -4.68
C HIS A 561 -21.21 -5.68 -5.29
N ILE A 562 -22.17 -4.87 -4.90
CA ILE A 562 -22.15 -3.42 -5.04
C ILE A 562 -22.01 -2.82 -3.65
N LYS A 563 -21.05 -1.94 -3.48
CA LYS A 563 -20.89 -1.16 -2.25
C LYS A 563 -21.03 0.32 -2.57
N VAL A 564 -21.79 1.03 -1.74
CA VAL A 564 -21.93 2.49 -1.79
C VAL A 564 -21.54 3.04 -0.45
N GLU A 565 -20.66 4.04 -0.44
CA GLU A 565 -20.26 4.76 0.77
C GLU A 565 -20.45 6.26 0.55
N ALA A 566 -21.06 6.94 1.52
CA ALA A 566 -21.07 8.39 1.61
C ALA A 566 -20.22 8.80 2.82
N TYR A 567 -19.38 9.82 2.64
CA TYR A 567 -18.50 10.29 3.69
C TYR A 567 -18.47 11.81 3.78
N TYR A 568 -18.15 12.27 4.99
CA TYR A 568 -17.80 13.64 5.31
C TYR A 568 -16.62 13.64 6.26
N GLN A 569 -15.58 14.41 5.95
CA GLN A 569 -14.39 14.63 6.77
C GLN A 569 -14.34 16.12 7.11
N ASP A 570 -14.41 16.43 8.39
CA ASP A 570 -14.26 17.77 8.94
C ASP A 570 -12.82 17.92 9.45
N LEU A 571 -12.05 18.77 8.79
CA LEU A 571 -10.63 18.96 9.09
C LEU A 571 -10.48 20.19 9.98
N ASN A 572 -9.83 20.00 11.11
CA ASN A 572 -9.62 21.01 12.13
C ASN A 572 -8.14 21.14 12.46
N LYS A 573 -7.73 22.27 13.02
CA LYS A 573 -6.32 22.56 13.30
C LYS A 573 -5.45 22.37 12.06
N VAL A 574 -5.98 22.76 10.91
CA VAL A 574 -5.25 22.68 9.65
C VAL A 574 -4.15 23.72 9.64
N ALA A 575 -2.92 23.28 9.38
CA ALA A 575 -1.78 24.17 9.25
C ALA A 575 -1.92 25.00 7.97
N VAL A 576 -2.14 26.30 8.12
CA VAL A 576 -2.19 27.31 7.08
C VAL A 576 -1.13 28.38 7.34
N THR A 577 -0.62 29.01 6.31
CA THR A 577 0.39 30.06 6.48
C THR A 577 -0.17 31.21 7.33
N SER A 578 0.67 31.78 8.20
CA SER A 578 0.26 32.87 9.09
C SER A 578 0.08 34.22 8.37
N ASN A 579 0.65 34.36 7.17
CA ASN A 579 0.51 35.54 6.32
C ASN A 579 -0.76 35.42 5.46
N PRO A 580 -1.76 36.32 5.62
CA PRO A 580 -2.98 36.30 4.81
C PRO A 580 -2.74 36.50 3.30
N ASP A 581 -1.64 37.16 2.91
CA ASP A 581 -1.28 37.36 1.51
C ASP A 581 -0.64 36.12 0.86
N PHE A 582 -0.37 35.07 1.66
CA PHE A 582 0.15 33.79 1.21
C PHE A 582 -0.81 32.68 1.67
N THR A 583 -1.72 32.25 0.81
CA THR A 583 -2.88 31.44 1.14
C THR A 583 -2.63 29.92 1.16
N ALA A 584 -1.37 29.51 1.29
CA ALA A 584 -1.00 28.10 1.26
C ALA A 584 -1.45 27.33 2.52
N SER A 585 -1.66 26.04 2.33
CA SER A 585 -1.95 25.07 3.40
C SER A 585 -1.08 23.85 3.26
N TYR A 586 -0.70 23.28 4.40
CA TYR A 586 -0.02 21.97 4.45
C TYR A 586 -0.89 20.80 3.91
N LEU A 587 -2.19 21.01 3.75
CA LEU A 587 -3.08 20.05 3.07
C LEU A 587 -2.72 19.83 1.59
N ASN A 588 -1.91 20.70 0.99
CA ASN A 588 -1.40 20.52 -0.38
C ASN A 588 -0.17 19.58 -0.46
N GLY A 589 0.34 19.09 0.68
CA GLY A 589 1.26 17.95 0.76
C GLY A 589 2.73 18.21 0.49
N ARG A 590 3.13 19.45 0.12
CA ARG A 590 4.54 19.79 -0.14
C ARG A 590 5.14 20.56 1.04
N PHE A 591 6.48 20.55 1.16
CA PHE A 591 7.20 21.42 2.06
C PHE A 591 6.96 22.90 1.69
N ILE A 592 6.63 23.71 2.68
CA ILE A 592 6.37 25.15 2.49
C ILE A 592 7.23 25.92 3.48
N PRO A 593 8.21 26.73 3.02
CA PRO A 593 9.15 27.45 3.88
C PRO A 593 8.53 28.71 4.51
N ALA A 594 7.43 28.55 5.27
CA ALA A 594 6.67 29.63 5.87
C ALA A 594 6.27 29.34 7.32
N ALA A 595 5.96 30.41 8.06
CA ALA A 595 5.29 30.29 9.36
C ALA A 595 3.85 29.81 9.18
N PHE A 596 3.45 28.85 9.97
CA PHE A 596 2.09 28.32 10.03
C PHE A 596 1.36 28.69 11.32
N THR A 597 0.02 28.66 11.23
CA THR A 597 -0.89 28.59 12.35
C THR A 597 -1.82 27.39 12.17
N ASP A 598 -2.39 26.89 13.25
CA ASP A 598 -3.37 25.79 13.28
C ASP A 598 -4.83 26.28 13.20
N THR A 599 -5.04 27.50 12.74
CA THR A 599 -6.37 28.14 12.66
C THR A 599 -7.16 27.76 11.42
N GLY A 600 -6.52 27.09 10.47
CA GLY A 600 -7.18 26.60 9.27
C GLY A 600 -8.18 25.51 9.57
N VAL A 601 -9.14 25.38 8.68
CA VAL A 601 -10.12 24.27 8.65
C VAL A 601 -10.25 23.76 7.22
N GLY A 602 -10.71 22.52 7.07
CA GLY A 602 -10.98 21.94 5.75
C GLY A 602 -12.21 21.06 5.78
N ARG A 603 -12.67 20.66 4.60
CA ARG A 603 -13.79 19.74 4.45
C ARG A 603 -13.60 18.90 3.20
N ASN A 604 -13.78 17.59 3.34
CA ASN A 604 -13.79 16.66 2.24
C ASN A 604 -15.07 15.84 2.34
N TYR A 605 -15.84 15.76 1.28
CA TYR A 605 -17.07 14.94 1.26
C TYR A 605 -17.28 14.34 -0.10
N GLY A 606 -17.93 13.19 -0.12
CA GLY A 606 -18.17 12.50 -1.39
C GLY A 606 -19.01 11.27 -1.28
N LEU A 607 -19.26 10.70 -2.46
CA LEU A 607 -20.01 9.48 -2.67
C LEU A 607 -19.15 8.50 -3.49
N GLU A 608 -18.98 7.30 -2.97
CA GLU A 608 -18.18 6.24 -3.57
C GLU A 608 -19.05 5.06 -3.97
N PHE A 609 -18.79 4.51 -5.15
CA PHE A 609 -19.44 3.31 -5.68
C PHE A 609 -18.35 2.27 -5.99
N THR A 610 -18.59 1.04 -5.58
CA THR A 610 -17.78 -0.11 -5.95
C THR A 610 -18.68 -1.20 -6.49
N PHE A 611 -18.43 -1.65 -7.70
CA PHE A 611 -19.02 -2.86 -8.24
C PHE A 611 -17.92 -3.86 -8.49
N GLU A 612 -17.87 -4.91 -7.68
CA GLU A 612 -16.82 -5.90 -7.74
C GLU A 612 -17.37 -7.30 -7.99
N LYS A 613 -16.75 -7.99 -8.92
CA LYS A 613 -16.83 -9.43 -9.08
C LYS A 613 -15.46 -10.04 -8.79
N PHE A 614 -15.37 -10.76 -7.70
CA PHE A 614 -14.18 -11.50 -7.35
C PHE A 614 -13.84 -12.55 -8.40
N PHE A 615 -12.56 -12.93 -8.48
CA PHE A 615 -12.13 -13.93 -9.45
C PHE A 615 -12.91 -15.23 -9.25
N SER A 616 -13.69 -15.59 -10.25
CA SER A 616 -14.42 -16.84 -10.35
C SER A 616 -14.76 -17.14 -11.79
N ARG A 617 -14.88 -18.41 -12.15
CA ARG A 617 -15.14 -18.81 -13.54
C ARG A 617 -14.15 -18.18 -14.54
N GLN A 618 -12.88 -18.07 -14.10
CA GLN A 618 -11.75 -17.58 -14.89
C GLN A 618 -11.78 -16.08 -15.25
N TYR A 619 -12.65 -15.25 -14.64
CA TYR A 619 -12.64 -13.81 -14.85
C TYR A 619 -12.99 -13.03 -13.59
N TYR A 620 -12.56 -11.79 -13.55
CA TYR A 620 -12.88 -10.82 -12.50
C TYR A 620 -13.05 -9.44 -13.10
N PHE A 621 -13.71 -8.55 -12.37
CA PHE A 621 -13.67 -7.12 -12.61
C PHE A 621 -13.93 -6.34 -11.32
N LEU A 622 -13.42 -5.12 -11.30
CA LEU A 622 -13.65 -4.10 -10.28
C LEU A 622 -13.91 -2.79 -11.01
N ALA A 623 -15.09 -2.23 -10.83
CA ALA A 623 -15.44 -0.90 -11.30
C ALA A 623 -15.68 0.00 -10.09
N THR A 624 -15.01 1.14 -10.02
CA THR A 624 -15.17 2.11 -8.94
C THR A 624 -15.47 3.48 -9.51
N ALA A 625 -16.26 4.25 -8.77
CA ALA A 625 -16.54 5.64 -9.05
C ALA A 625 -16.55 6.43 -7.75
N SER A 626 -15.96 7.60 -7.76
CA SER A 626 -15.95 8.52 -6.63
C SER A 626 -16.26 9.92 -7.14
N LEU A 627 -17.22 10.57 -6.50
CA LEU A 627 -17.57 11.96 -6.73
C LEU A 627 -17.30 12.70 -5.43
N TYR A 628 -16.47 13.73 -5.45
CA TYR A 628 -16.06 14.38 -4.21
C TYR A 628 -15.67 15.83 -4.41
N ASP A 629 -15.66 16.56 -3.31
CA ASP A 629 -15.16 17.92 -3.21
C ASP A 629 -14.28 18.04 -1.97
N THR A 630 -13.17 18.79 -2.08
CA THR A 630 -12.19 18.97 -1.02
C THR A 630 -11.68 20.40 -1.01
N GLN A 631 -11.82 21.06 0.13
CA GLN A 631 -11.53 22.46 0.29
C GLN A 631 -10.89 22.75 1.65
N TYR A 632 -10.11 23.84 1.72
CA TYR A 632 -9.61 24.40 2.97
C TYR A 632 -9.88 25.90 3.04
N ARG A 633 -9.90 26.42 4.26
CA ARG A 633 -10.02 27.86 4.53
C ARG A 633 -8.66 28.37 5.02
N ALA A 634 -8.07 29.28 4.28
CA ALA A 634 -6.78 29.88 4.59
C ALA A 634 -6.89 30.99 5.66
N ALA A 635 -5.75 31.59 6.03
CA ALA A 635 -5.68 32.62 7.06
C ALA A 635 -6.41 33.93 6.69
N ASP A 636 -6.59 34.21 5.40
CA ASP A 636 -7.40 35.32 4.88
C ASP A 636 -8.91 35.13 5.11
N GLY A 637 -9.34 33.94 5.55
CA GLY A 637 -10.73 33.56 5.82
C GLY A 637 -11.50 33.04 4.62
N ASN A 638 -10.90 32.98 3.44
CA ASN A 638 -11.52 32.49 2.22
C ASN A 638 -11.35 30.98 2.07
N TRP A 639 -12.29 30.35 1.32
CA TRP A 639 -12.21 28.94 0.96
C TRP A 639 -11.52 28.76 -0.38
N TYR A 640 -10.59 27.81 -0.44
CA TYR A 640 -9.83 27.41 -1.62
C TYR A 640 -10.01 25.91 -1.85
N ASP A 641 -10.01 25.50 -3.10
CA ASP A 641 -9.92 24.09 -3.45
C ASP A 641 -8.56 23.53 -3.01
N SER A 642 -8.54 22.29 -2.53
CA SER A 642 -7.28 21.56 -2.36
C SER A 642 -6.65 21.30 -3.72
N ALA A 643 -5.33 21.26 -3.79
CA ALA A 643 -4.59 20.84 -5.00
C ALA A 643 -5.04 19.45 -5.51
N TYR A 644 -5.56 18.60 -4.60
CA TYR A 644 -6.03 17.24 -4.86
C TYR A 644 -7.55 17.15 -5.10
N ASN A 645 -8.24 18.26 -5.36
CA ASN A 645 -9.66 18.28 -5.70
C ASN A 645 -9.88 17.95 -7.18
N TYR A 646 -9.83 16.67 -7.54
CA TYR A 646 -10.13 16.21 -8.91
C TYR A 646 -11.63 16.09 -9.20
N SER A 647 -12.50 16.37 -8.25
CA SER A 647 -13.96 16.30 -8.32
C SER A 647 -14.53 14.91 -8.60
N TYR A 648 -13.92 14.10 -9.44
CA TYR A 648 -14.36 12.73 -9.74
C TYR A 648 -13.20 11.81 -10.12
N THR A 649 -13.41 10.51 -9.86
CA THR A 649 -12.50 9.43 -10.25
C THR A 649 -13.32 8.22 -10.67
N PHE A 650 -13.03 7.65 -11.85
CA PHE A 650 -13.62 6.42 -12.35
C PHE A 650 -12.52 5.42 -12.70
N ASN A 651 -12.60 4.22 -12.14
CA ASN A 651 -11.65 3.16 -12.43
C ASN A 651 -12.40 1.90 -12.88
N LEU A 652 -11.85 1.23 -13.86
CA LEU A 652 -12.31 -0.09 -14.27
C LEU A 652 -11.10 -1.00 -14.48
N VAL A 653 -11.01 -2.07 -13.72
CA VAL A 653 -10.02 -3.11 -13.93
C VAL A 653 -10.71 -4.45 -14.09
N GLY A 654 -10.24 -5.26 -15.02
CA GLY A 654 -10.78 -6.59 -15.23
C GLY A 654 -9.86 -7.48 -16.03
N GLY A 655 -10.11 -8.78 -15.95
CA GLY A 655 -9.29 -9.73 -16.69
C GLY A 655 -9.90 -11.11 -16.75
N LYS A 656 -9.33 -11.90 -17.66
CA LYS A 656 -9.72 -13.27 -17.91
C LYS A 656 -8.51 -14.17 -18.08
N GLU A 657 -8.59 -15.36 -17.50
CA GLU A 657 -7.64 -16.44 -17.69
C GLU A 657 -8.21 -17.49 -18.64
N PHE A 658 -7.34 -18.08 -19.45
CA PHE A 658 -7.64 -19.19 -20.33
C PHE A 658 -6.69 -20.33 -20.00
N THR A 659 -7.22 -21.49 -19.63
CA THR A 659 -6.42 -22.70 -19.50
C THR A 659 -6.05 -23.23 -20.89
N VAL A 660 -4.79 -23.52 -21.10
CA VAL A 660 -4.27 -23.92 -22.40
C VAL A 660 -3.32 -25.10 -22.31
N GLY A 661 -3.01 -25.69 -23.47
CA GLY A 661 -2.17 -26.87 -23.58
C GLY A 661 -2.95 -28.19 -23.48
N LYS A 662 -2.32 -29.29 -23.87
CA LYS A 662 -2.97 -30.62 -23.91
C LYS A 662 -3.44 -31.09 -22.53
N THR A 663 -2.75 -30.70 -21.46
CA THR A 663 -3.03 -31.08 -20.08
C THR A 663 -3.83 -30.00 -19.31
N GLN A 664 -4.19 -28.88 -19.96
CA GLN A 664 -4.89 -27.75 -19.35
C GLN A 664 -4.21 -27.18 -18.09
N ASN A 665 -2.88 -27.37 -17.98
CA ASN A 665 -2.10 -26.91 -16.81
C ASN A 665 -1.46 -25.53 -17.01
N ASN A 666 -1.46 -25.00 -18.22
CA ASN A 666 -0.89 -23.68 -18.54
C ASN A 666 -2.00 -22.63 -18.60
N ILE A 667 -1.63 -21.38 -18.41
CA ILE A 667 -2.58 -20.27 -18.36
C ILE A 667 -2.11 -19.14 -19.27
N ILE A 668 -3.02 -18.63 -20.09
CA ILE A 668 -2.90 -17.29 -20.70
C ILE A 668 -3.85 -16.38 -19.95
N GLY A 669 -3.35 -15.24 -19.45
CA GLY A 669 -4.18 -14.21 -18.82
C GLY A 669 -4.10 -12.92 -19.61
N VAL A 670 -5.25 -12.24 -19.72
CA VAL A 670 -5.39 -10.92 -20.33
C VAL A 670 -6.10 -10.02 -19.33
N ASN A 671 -5.54 -8.84 -19.06
CA ASN A 671 -6.12 -7.87 -18.15
C ASN A 671 -6.10 -6.48 -18.77
N ALA A 672 -7.04 -5.64 -18.36
CA ALA A 672 -7.09 -4.23 -18.72
C ALA A 672 -7.47 -3.39 -17.49
N LYS A 673 -6.97 -2.17 -17.43
CA LYS A 673 -7.27 -1.18 -16.38
C LYS A 673 -7.44 0.18 -17.03
N THR A 674 -8.50 0.88 -16.64
CA THR A 674 -8.74 2.27 -17.05
C THR A 674 -8.75 3.15 -15.82
N LEU A 675 -8.09 4.28 -15.89
CA LEU A 675 -8.13 5.36 -14.92
C LEU A 675 -8.68 6.60 -15.62
N PHE A 676 -9.69 7.24 -15.03
CA PHE A 676 -10.27 8.48 -15.55
C PHE A 676 -10.60 9.40 -14.36
N ASN A 677 -9.88 10.53 -14.26
CA ASN A 677 -10.02 11.49 -13.18
C ASN A 677 -10.36 12.87 -13.75
N GLY A 678 -10.96 13.73 -12.93
CA GLY A 678 -11.02 15.15 -13.21
C GLY A 678 -9.63 15.77 -13.31
N GLY A 679 -9.56 17.01 -13.76
CA GLY A 679 -8.30 17.72 -13.89
C GLY A 679 -7.66 18.05 -12.55
N LYS A 680 -6.33 18.06 -12.49
CA LYS A 680 -5.58 18.63 -11.37
C LYS A 680 -5.97 20.09 -11.17
N ARG A 681 -5.88 20.57 -9.93
CA ARG A 681 -6.03 22.00 -9.64
C ARG A 681 -4.69 22.69 -9.78
N ALA A 682 -4.68 23.80 -10.50
CA ALA A 682 -3.54 24.67 -10.68
C ALA A 682 -3.91 26.11 -10.26
N SER A 683 -2.90 26.90 -9.98
CA SER A 683 -3.04 28.32 -9.66
C SER A 683 -2.64 29.15 -10.87
N PRO A 684 -3.36 30.24 -11.18
CA PRO A 684 -2.91 31.17 -12.20
C PRO A 684 -1.53 31.71 -11.86
N LEU A 685 -0.74 31.91 -12.88
CA LEU A 685 0.57 32.57 -12.77
C LEU A 685 0.38 34.10 -12.72
N ASP A 686 1.15 34.76 -11.87
CA ASP A 686 1.15 36.23 -11.76
C ASP A 686 2.01 36.82 -12.88
N GLN A 687 1.36 37.08 -14.03
CA GLN A 687 2.04 37.61 -15.21
C GLN A 687 2.67 38.98 -14.96
N GLU A 688 2.03 39.82 -14.15
CA GLU A 688 2.56 41.19 -13.86
C GLU A 688 3.86 41.09 -13.05
N PHE A 689 3.93 40.17 -12.11
CA PHE A 689 5.14 39.91 -11.35
C PHE A 689 6.25 39.31 -12.23
N PHE A 690 5.92 38.33 -13.09
CA PHE A 690 6.88 37.76 -14.02
C PHE A 690 7.45 38.82 -14.99
N ASP A 691 6.60 39.66 -15.58
CA ASP A 691 7.02 40.72 -16.49
C ASP A 691 7.95 41.75 -15.81
N ALA A 692 7.75 41.94 -14.49
CA ALA A 692 8.55 42.89 -13.71
C ALA A 692 9.88 42.32 -13.22
N THR A 693 9.95 41.01 -12.93
CA THR A 693 11.10 40.40 -12.23
C THR A 693 11.77 39.27 -13.02
N GLY A 694 11.09 38.65 -13.98
CA GLY A 694 11.50 37.41 -14.63
C GLY A 694 11.34 36.16 -13.76
N GLU A 695 10.71 36.27 -12.57
CA GLU A 695 10.51 35.14 -11.65
C GLU A 695 9.07 34.66 -11.69
N THR A 696 8.88 33.35 -11.61
CA THR A 696 7.55 32.71 -11.57
C THR A 696 6.93 32.84 -10.19
N ARG A 697 5.72 33.41 -10.13
CA ARG A 697 4.89 33.44 -8.93
C ARG A 697 3.44 33.14 -9.27
N ILE A 698 2.74 32.43 -8.39
CA ILE A 698 1.29 32.23 -8.52
C ILE A 698 0.50 33.41 -7.97
N ASP A 699 -0.70 33.62 -8.52
CA ASP A 699 -1.67 34.54 -7.92
C ASP A 699 -2.33 33.85 -6.69
N GLU A 700 -1.94 34.33 -5.51
CA GLU A 700 -2.38 33.75 -4.23
C GLU A 700 -3.89 33.86 -3.98
N GLN A 701 -4.54 34.88 -4.53
CA GLN A 701 -6.00 35.06 -4.39
C GLN A 701 -6.79 34.08 -5.27
N LEU A 702 -6.15 33.59 -6.33
CA LEU A 702 -6.72 32.64 -7.27
C LEU A 702 -6.09 31.25 -7.13
N ARG A 703 -5.54 30.92 -5.96
CA ARG A 703 -4.93 29.62 -5.69
C ARG A 703 -5.89 28.46 -5.99
N ASN A 704 -5.40 27.46 -6.76
CA ASN A 704 -6.11 26.25 -7.13
C ASN A 704 -7.45 26.45 -7.87
N THR A 705 -7.65 27.61 -8.54
CA THR A 705 -8.90 27.91 -9.26
C THR A 705 -8.94 27.39 -10.69
N ILE A 706 -7.79 27.07 -11.28
CA ILE A 706 -7.73 26.47 -12.61
C ILE A 706 -7.93 24.96 -12.49
N GLU A 707 -8.84 24.40 -13.29
CA GLU A 707 -8.96 22.98 -13.50
C GLU A 707 -8.27 22.62 -14.81
N LEU A 708 -7.23 21.80 -14.75
CA LEU A 708 -6.52 21.29 -15.92
C LEU A 708 -7.39 20.27 -16.65
N ASP A 709 -6.95 19.82 -17.83
CA ASP A 709 -7.66 18.80 -18.58
C ASP A 709 -7.77 17.48 -17.79
N SER A 710 -8.90 16.80 -17.98
CA SER A 710 -9.14 15.52 -17.33
C SER A 710 -8.07 14.48 -17.70
N TYR A 711 -7.62 13.73 -16.70
CA TYR A 711 -6.66 12.64 -16.87
C TYR A 711 -7.35 11.36 -17.34
N PHE A 712 -6.78 10.70 -18.36
CA PHE A 712 -7.23 9.38 -18.80
C PHE A 712 -6.04 8.48 -19.13
N ARG A 713 -6.07 7.25 -18.62
CA ARG A 713 -5.07 6.23 -18.92
C ARG A 713 -5.71 4.86 -19.09
N LEU A 714 -5.33 4.16 -20.14
CA LEU A 714 -5.67 2.76 -20.40
C LEU A 714 -4.41 1.92 -20.30
N ASP A 715 -4.40 0.94 -19.40
CA ASP A 715 -3.32 -0.02 -19.21
C ASP A 715 -3.79 -1.41 -19.65
N ALA A 716 -2.91 -2.20 -20.22
CA ALA A 716 -3.19 -3.57 -20.65
C ALA A 716 -2.07 -4.52 -20.23
N SER A 717 -2.42 -5.79 -19.97
CA SER A 717 -1.46 -6.82 -19.62
C SER A 717 -1.82 -8.15 -20.23
N VAL A 718 -0.82 -8.83 -20.76
CA VAL A 718 -0.94 -10.22 -21.23
C VAL A 718 0.17 -11.03 -20.60
N TYR A 719 -0.16 -12.21 -20.07
CA TYR A 719 0.85 -13.12 -19.57
C TYR A 719 0.59 -14.57 -19.98
N TYR A 720 1.69 -15.32 -20.09
CA TYR A 720 1.68 -16.75 -20.26
C TYR A 720 2.38 -17.44 -19.10
N ARG A 721 1.65 -18.34 -18.40
CA ARG A 721 2.20 -19.19 -17.33
C ARG A 721 2.36 -20.60 -17.86
N LEU A 722 3.59 -21.09 -17.82
CA LEU A 722 3.99 -22.43 -18.22
C LEU A 722 4.35 -23.25 -16.99
N ASN A 723 3.51 -24.21 -16.62
CA ASN A 723 3.74 -25.12 -15.49
C ASN A 723 4.49 -26.38 -15.95
N ARG A 724 5.59 -26.69 -15.28
CA ARG A 724 6.45 -27.87 -15.49
C ARG A 724 6.59 -28.62 -14.15
N PRO A 725 6.99 -29.91 -14.12
CA PRO A 725 7.02 -30.70 -12.87
C PRO A 725 7.84 -30.09 -11.72
N LYS A 726 8.87 -29.31 -12.01
CA LYS A 726 9.78 -28.70 -11.01
C LYS A 726 9.92 -27.20 -11.13
N ALA A 727 9.28 -26.56 -12.09
CA ALA A 727 9.38 -25.13 -12.30
C ALA A 727 8.08 -24.56 -12.88
N SER A 728 7.79 -23.34 -12.56
CA SER A 728 6.73 -22.54 -13.17
C SER A 728 7.35 -21.28 -13.77
N HIS A 729 7.10 -21.05 -15.05
CA HIS A 729 7.58 -19.90 -15.78
C HIS A 729 6.40 -18.95 -16.04
N ARG A 730 6.61 -17.66 -15.91
CA ARG A 730 5.66 -16.63 -16.32
C ARG A 730 6.39 -15.59 -17.15
N ILE A 731 5.88 -15.34 -18.33
CA ILE A 731 6.27 -14.23 -19.20
C ILE A 731 5.09 -13.29 -19.23
N SER A 732 5.30 -12.01 -18.98
CA SER A 732 4.24 -10.99 -19.08
C SER A 732 4.74 -9.75 -19.82
N LEU A 733 3.84 -9.17 -20.59
CA LEU A 733 3.96 -7.86 -21.20
C LEU A 733 2.83 -7.01 -20.60
N ASP A 734 3.22 -5.98 -19.89
CA ASP A 734 2.35 -4.96 -19.35
C ASP A 734 2.60 -3.67 -20.14
N ILE A 735 1.56 -2.95 -20.54
CA ILE A 735 1.67 -1.67 -21.26
C ILE A 735 0.89 -0.63 -20.45
N GLN A 736 1.61 0.35 -19.95
CA GLN A 736 1.03 1.53 -19.33
C GLN A 736 0.71 2.55 -20.43
N ASN A 737 -0.40 3.27 -20.25
CA ASN A 737 -0.88 4.30 -21.19
C ASN A 737 -0.94 3.81 -22.64
N LEU A 738 -1.63 2.69 -22.88
CA LEU A 738 -1.76 2.05 -24.21
C LEU A 738 -2.29 3.00 -25.30
N THR A 739 -3.05 4.03 -24.90
CA THR A 739 -3.58 5.05 -25.82
C THR A 739 -2.56 6.12 -26.18
N ASN A 740 -1.43 6.17 -25.50
CA ASN A 740 -0.42 7.22 -25.61
C ASN A 740 -1.03 8.63 -25.46
N ARG A 741 -2.01 8.79 -24.56
CA ARG A 741 -2.61 10.09 -24.32
C ARG A 741 -1.63 10.97 -23.55
N GLU A 742 -1.42 12.16 -24.04
CA GLU A 742 -0.72 13.24 -23.36
C GLU A 742 -1.61 13.78 -22.25
N ASN A 743 -1.33 13.40 -21.01
CA ASN A 743 -1.98 13.92 -19.82
C ASN A 743 -1.13 15.05 -19.25
N ILE A 744 -1.75 16.19 -18.94
CA ILE A 744 -1.03 17.33 -18.38
C ILE A 744 -0.65 17.02 -16.93
N ASP A 745 0.59 17.30 -16.56
CA ASP A 745 1.09 17.22 -15.20
C ASP A 745 1.08 18.58 -14.50
N GLU A 746 1.83 19.53 -15.00
CA GLU A 746 1.95 20.88 -14.42
C GLU A 746 1.91 21.97 -15.48
N VAL A 747 1.71 23.19 -15.03
CA VAL A 747 1.77 24.41 -15.84
C VAL A 747 2.87 25.30 -15.28
N PHE A 748 3.77 25.79 -16.13
CA PHE A 748 4.89 26.65 -15.76
C PHE A 748 5.15 27.71 -16.83
N PHE A 749 5.93 28.77 -16.49
CA PHE A 749 6.47 29.70 -17.47
C PHE A 749 7.81 29.19 -18.01
N ASN A 750 8.00 29.31 -19.32
CA ASN A 750 9.34 29.21 -19.89
C ASN A 750 10.11 30.53 -19.79
N ASP A 751 11.39 30.56 -20.21
CA ASP A 751 12.27 31.73 -20.15
C ASP A 751 11.77 32.93 -20.98
N GLU A 752 10.86 32.69 -21.93
CA GLU A 752 10.25 33.71 -22.77
C GLU A 752 8.94 34.26 -22.18
N GLY A 753 8.53 33.78 -21.00
CA GLY A 753 7.27 34.16 -20.34
C GLY A 753 6.04 33.56 -20.94
N GLU A 754 6.19 32.48 -21.74
CA GLU A 754 5.06 31.74 -22.28
C GLU A 754 4.64 30.63 -21.34
N ILE A 755 3.34 30.42 -21.19
CA ILE A 755 2.78 29.30 -20.42
C ILE A 755 3.06 28.00 -21.17
N ARG A 756 3.69 27.05 -20.50
CA ARG A 756 3.99 25.70 -20.97
C ARG A 756 3.38 24.65 -20.04
N THR A 757 3.26 23.44 -20.53
CA THR A 757 2.75 22.29 -19.76
C THR A 757 3.79 21.19 -19.77
N SER A 758 4.06 20.59 -18.61
CA SER A 758 4.70 19.27 -18.53
C SER A 758 3.67 18.16 -18.69
N LEU A 759 4.12 17.02 -19.17
CA LEU A 759 3.25 15.87 -19.45
C LEU A 759 3.58 14.70 -18.52
N GLN A 760 2.55 13.95 -18.18
CA GLN A 760 2.66 12.65 -17.51
C GLN A 760 3.30 11.62 -18.45
N LEU A 761 3.64 10.43 -17.90
CA LEU A 761 4.25 9.35 -18.66
C LEU A 761 3.45 8.95 -19.91
N GLU A 762 4.15 8.87 -21.03
CA GLU A 762 3.66 8.33 -22.27
C GLU A 762 3.50 6.81 -22.22
N LEU A 763 3.37 6.16 -23.40
CA LEU A 763 3.26 4.70 -23.51
C LEU A 763 4.54 4.01 -23.07
N ILE A 764 4.46 3.19 -22.00
CA ILE A 764 5.60 2.43 -21.50
C ILE A 764 5.29 0.92 -21.50
N PRO A 765 6.07 0.11 -22.22
CA PRO A 765 5.97 -1.33 -22.17
C PRO A 765 6.89 -1.94 -21.10
N PHE A 766 6.36 -2.81 -20.24
CA PHE A 766 7.10 -3.56 -19.23
C PHE A 766 7.11 -5.05 -19.58
N LEU A 767 8.25 -5.56 -20.03
CA LEU A 767 8.44 -7.00 -20.23
C LEU A 767 9.05 -7.63 -18.97
N ASN A 768 8.41 -8.69 -18.47
CA ASN A 768 8.88 -9.41 -17.30
C ASN A 768 8.93 -10.92 -17.56
N TYR A 769 10.01 -11.55 -17.12
CA TYR A 769 10.15 -12.99 -17.04
C TYR A 769 10.38 -13.43 -15.59
N ARG A 770 9.61 -14.41 -15.14
CA ARG A 770 9.71 -14.99 -13.81
C ARG A 770 9.79 -16.50 -13.88
N ILE A 771 10.68 -17.09 -13.11
CA ILE A 771 10.77 -18.53 -12.86
C ILE A 771 10.68 -18.81 -11.35
N GLU A 772 9.92 -19.83 -11.00
CA GLU A 772 9.77 -20.36 -9.62
C GLU A 772 10.16 -21.84 -9.61
N PHE A 773 10.87 -22.32 -8.59
CA PHE A 773 11.32 -23.72 -8.46
C PHE A 773 11.62 -24.13 -7.02
#